data_93bb88b75b0a0fec9433fb1c0825e4fd
#
_entry.id   93bb88b75b0a0fec9433fb1c0825e4fd
#
_cell.length_a   1.000
_cell.length_b   1.000
_cell.length_c   1.000
_cell.angle_alpha   90.00
_cell.angle_beta   90.00
_cell.angle_gamma   90.00
#
_symmetry.space_group_name_H-M   'P 1'
#
loop_
_entity.id
_entity.type
_entity.pdbx_description
1 polymer ?
#
loop_
_entity_poly.entity_id
_entity_poly.type
_entity_poly.pdbx_seq_one_letter_code
_entity_poly.pdbx_strand_id
1 'polypeptide(L)'
;MRAIALLVFAACTLTAQDAVQPGKFHVERPTLLNLGFEWAIDGDANRNAVVEVRFRKTGTADWRPALPLLRIGGERVYRDQYQMSYTVPEGFAGSILNLEPATSYECEFTLSDPDGVSGQAQQRVTVATRAEPKAYAGGRVLHVYPNDHEGPREEPSFIGLKHAYYGPGRGDWTSVRTVKAQPGDTILVHAGLYRPERFNYVDPLSAPFTGSWSLSLKGTAEKPITIKAAGDGEAIFDGAGNHRLFDVMATEHHIFEGLTFRNTEVALFAGEKEVLGAVALTVRNCRFEDVGVGVWTENAGSHDFLISDNLFLGREDRMRLIGWNQAGRRTAGIYPSHQLRSFFAVKVYGPGHVIAHNAIAYFHDGICVSTYGPPEADLERQASSIDIYNNDIHLSNDDFIESDGGVHNIRVFQNRGVNAAHNGYSAQPMFGGPVYFYRNLLYHVPAGNAFKFSAIPAGILAYHNTMITEQNASGPYSNVHFRNNLFLSRNTPNRGVMTWGNATADYSSDYNGFRPNPGVDQQYKWIAPAPGKTAYERESSDWRSFATLAEFQKATGQEAHGIELDFEIFENLAPPDIARRHHVYHSMDLSFQLKAGSKAIDAGLVLPTINDGFSGDAPDLGALELNQKEPHYGPRWVTWKPFYR
;
A
#
# COMPACT_ATOMS: atom_id res chain seq x y z
N MET A 1 42.28 -35.01 52.67
CA MET A 1 41.25 -33.95 52.78
C MET A 1 41.11 -33.29 51.42
N ARG A 2 40.06 -33.63 50.67
CA ARG A 2 39.72 -32.98 49.38
C ARG A 2 38.58 -32.00 49.67
N ALA A 3 38.84 -30.71 49.43
CA ALA A 3 37.84 -29.65 49.55
C ALA A 3 36.98 -29.67 48.28
N ILE A 4 35.67 -29.87 48.45
CA ILE A 4 34.66 -29.70 47.42
C ILE A 4 34.22 -28.24 47.44
N ALA A 5 34.54 -27.51 46.35
CA ALA A 5 34.01 -26.15 46.13
C ALA A 5 32.61 -26.26 45.58
N LEU A 6 31.61 -25.79 46.33
CA LEU A 6 30.24 -25.65 45.89
C LEU A 6 30.13 -24.35 45.06
N LEU A 7 29.96 -24.48 43.74
CA LEU A 7 29.57 -23.37 42.88
C LEU A 7 28.06 -23.15 43.03
N VAL A 8 27.67 -22.08 43.70
CA VAL A 8 26.29 -21.62 43.72
C VAL A 8 26.03 -20.85 42.41
N PHE A 9 25.33 -21.47 41.48
CA PHE A 9 24.74 -20.76 40.35
C PHE A 9 23.55 -19.93 40.88
N ALA A 10 23.72 -18.61 40.99
CA ALA A 10 22.59 -17.69 41.15
C ALA A 10 21.87 -17.66 39.81
N ALA A 11 20.72 -18.35 39.71
CA ALA A 11 19.77 -18.17 38.64
C ALA A 11 19.15 -16.77 38.85
N CYS A 12 19.61 -15.77 38.10
CA CYS A 12 18.84 -14.53 37.94
C CYS A 12 17.57 -14.90 37.18
N THR A 13 16.48 -15.09 37.88
CA THR A 13 15.15 -15.00 37.28
C THR A 13 14.98 -13.55 36.84
N LEU A 14 15.10 -13.29 35.54
CA LEU A 14 14.59 -12.04 34.94
C LEU A 14 13.08 -12.03 35.19
N THR A 15 12.64 -11.37 36.22
CA THR A 15 11.24 -10.97 36.35
C THR A 15 11.00 -9.95 35.23
N ALA A 16 9.97 -10.16 34.42
CA ALA A 16 9.54 -9.16 33.47
C ALA A 16 9.34 -7.83 34.20
N GLN A 17 9.92 -6.76 33.67
CA GLN A 17 9.80 -5.43 34.25
C GLN A 17 8.50 -4.79 33.74
N ASP A 18 7.56 -4.47 34.60
CA ASP A 18 6.31 -3.83 34.21
C ASP A 18 6.51 -2.34 33.84
N ALA A 19 7.40 -1.63 34.54
CA ALA A 19 7.76 -0.26 34.20
C ALA A 19 8.51 -0.17 32.87
N VAL A 20 8.20 0.86 32.07
CA VAL A 20 8.78 1.08 30.74
C VAL A 20 10.09 1.87 30.80
N GLN A 21 11.07 1.47 29.98
CA GLN A 21 12.28 2.23 29.71
C GLN A 21 12.32 2.65 28.23
N PRO A 22 12.24 3.96 27.91
CA PRO A 22 12.31 4.44 26.53
C PRO A 22 13.70 4.23 25.93
N GLY A 23 13.73 3.71 24.72
CA GLY A 23 14.91 3.48 23.90
C GLY A 23 15.05 4.51 22.75
N LYS A 24 15.56 4.05 21.62
CA LYS A 24 15.77 4.89 20.42
C LYS A 24 14.44 5.36 19.83
N PHE A 25 14.32 6.67 19.61
CA PHE A 25 13.26 7.28 18.82
C PHE A 25 13.73 7.45 17.36
N HIS A 26 12.91 7.03 16.40
CA HIS A 26 13.20 7.11 14.98
C HIS A 26 12.09 7.87 14.25
N VAL A 27 12.50 8.76 13.34
CA VAL A 27 11.60 9.45 12.42
C VAL A 27 11.78 8.82 11.06
N GLU A 28 10.73 8.20 10.54
CA GLU A 28 10.74 7.57 9.23
C GLU A 28 10.77 8.61 8.09
N ARG A 29 11.01 8.15 6.88
CA ARG A 29 10.97 9.00 5.68
C ARG A 29 9.59 9.62 5.50
N PRO A 30 9.49 10.98 5.43
CA PRO A 30 8.22 11.64 5.20
C PRO A 30 7.63 11.27 3.83
N THR A 31 6.32 11.14 3.76
CA THR A 31 5.59 11.09 2.49
C THR A 31 4.99 12.46 2.13
N LEU A 32 4.09 12.52 1.15
CA LEU A 32 3.43 13.78 0.79
C LEU A 32 2.42 14.24 1.84
N LEU A 33 1.74 13.29 2.50
CA LEU A 33 0.59 13.56 3.36
C LEU A 33 0.74 13.04 4.80
N ASN A 34 1.81 12.28 5.09
CA ASN A 34 1.92 11.60 6.37
C ASN A 34 3.36 11.58 6.89
N LEU A 35 3.48 11.49 8.21
CA LEU A 35 4.75 11.35 8.93
C LEU A 35 4.69 10.08 9.78
N GLY A 36 5.71 9.23 9.69
CA GLY A 36 5.85 8.00 10.44
C GLY A 36 6.89 8.09 11.55
N PHE A 37 6.65 7.38 12.65
CA PHE A 37 7.50 7.39 13.83
C PHE A 37 7.54 6.02 14.48
N GLU A 38 8.71 5.71 15.07
CA GLU A 38 8.94 4.52 15.87
C GLU A 38 9.65 4.91 17.17
N TRP A 39 9.29 4.25 18.27
CA TRP A 39 9.93 4.45 19.56
C TRP A 39 10.18 3.10 20.23
N ALA A 40 11.41 2.61 20.17
CA ALA A 40 11.81 1.37 20.83
C ALA A 40 11.71 1.52 22.35
N ILE A 41 11.36 0.45 23.04
CA ILE A 41 11.30 0.39 24.50
C ILE A 41 11.88 -0.92 25.02
N ASP A 42 12.23 -0.92 26.32
CA ASP A 42 12.43 -2.10 27.13
C ASP A 42 11.42 -2.11 28.28
N GLY A 43 11.02 -3.27 28.79
CA GLY A 43 10.01 -3.39 29.86
C GLY A 43 8.57 -3.39 29.35
N ASP A 44 7.64 -2.84 30.16
CA ASP A 44 6.19 -2.82 29.87
C ASP A 44 5.63 -4.23 29.55
N ALA A 45 5.97 -5.19 30.39
CA ALA A 45 5.59 -6.59 30.19
C ALA A 45 4.07 -6.83 30.26
N ASN A 46 3.36 -5.98 30.99
CA ASN A 46 1.89 -5.99 31.08
C ASN A 46 1.19 -5.17 29.98
N ARG A 47 1.97 -4.50 29.08
CA ARG A 47 1.53 -3.78 27.88
C ARG A 47 0.49 -2.68 28.17
N ASN A 48 0.66 -1.94 29.28
CA ASN A 48 -0.26 -0.86 29.66
C ASN A 48 0.31 0.55 29.41
N ALA A 49 1.55 0.66 28.93
CA ALA A 49 2.15 1.91 28.50
C ALA A 49 1.49 2.47 27.23
N VAL A 50 1.42 3.78 27.12
CA VAL A 50 0.78 4.51 26.01
C VAL A 50 1.68 5.65 25.55
N VAL A 51 1.72 5.92 24.25
CA VAL A 51 2.35 7.11 23.66
C VAL A 51 1.29 8.01 23.04
N GLU A 52 0.98 9.10 23.71
CA GLU A 52 0.12 10.16 23.19
C GLU A 52 0.90 11.03 22.20
N VAL A 53 0.21 11.48 21.13
CA VAL A 53 0.79 12.28 20.05
C VAL A 53 -0.01 13.55 19.85
N ARG A 54 0.70 14.69 19.79
CA ARG A 54 0.13 15.95 19.32
C ARG A 54 1.07 16.65 18.35
N PHE A 55 0.50 17.45 17.48
CA PHE A 55 1.24 18.14 16.43
C PHE A 55 0.65 19.51 16.12
N ARG A 56 1.46 20.35 15.48
CA ARG A 56 1.03 21.64 14.92
C ARG A 56 1.87 22.02 13.71
N LYS A 57 1.35 22.85 12.82
CA LYS A 57 2.20 23.51 11.83
C LYS A 57 3.25 24.38 12.52
N THR A 58 4.48 24.32 12.05
CA THR A 58 5.56 25.14 12.61
C THR A 58 5.18 26.62 12.58
N GLY A 59 5.33 27.29 13.74
CA GLY A 59 5.00 28.71 13.89
C GLY A 59 3.54 29.02 14.24
N THR A 60 2.67 28.00 14.35
CA THR A 60 1.30 28.19 14.88
C THR A 60 1.23 27.88 16.38
N ALA A 61 0.18 28.37 17.03
CA ALA A 61 -0.04 28.09 18.46
C ALA A 61 -0.87 26.82 18.69
N ASP A 62 -1.67 26.38 17.72
CA ASP A 62 -2.73 25.41 17.89
C ASP A 62 -2.21 23.97 17.80
N TRP A 63 -2.03 23.33 18.93
CA TRP A 63 -1.74 21.92 19.03
C TRP A 63 -3.01 21.08 18.79
N ARG A 64 -2.88 20.10 17.93
CA ARG A 64 -3.93 19.14 17.61
C ARG A 64 -3.50 17.74 18.05
N PRO A 65 -4.42 16.91 18.56
CA PRO A 65 -4.13 15.50 18.82
C PRO A 65 -3.98 14.72 17.49
N ALA A 66 -3.17 13.68 17.52
CA ALA A 66 -3.15 12.62 16.52
C ALA A 66 -3.55 11.30 17.18
N LEU A 67 -3.67 10.23 16.39
CA LEU A 67 -3.79 8.89 16.96
C LEU A 67 -2.58 8.59 17.84
N PRO A 68 -2.74 7.91 18.99
CA PRO A 68 -1.62 7.40 19.75
C PRO A 68 -0.78 6.44 18.91
N LEU A 69 0.52 6.31 19.22
CA LEU A 69 1.31 5.27 18.59
C LEU A 69 0.81 3.89 19.05
N LEU A 70 0.78 2.94 18.11
CA LEU A 70 0.41 1.57 18.41
C LEU A 70 1.52 0.89 19.21
N ARG A 71 1.17 0.25 20.36
CA ARG A 71 2.07 -0.61 21.12
C ARG A 71 2.32 -1.89 20.33
N ILE A 72 3.56 -2.16 19.97
CA ILE A 72 4.01 -3.33 19.22
C ILE A 72 5.07 -4.08 19.99
N GLY A 73 5.28 -5.34 19.70
CA GLY A 73 6.37 -6.15 20.27
C GLY A 73 5.91 -7.48 20.84
N GLY A 74 6.75 -8.50 20.70
CA GLY A 74 6.48 -9.86 21.14
C GLY A 74 5.56 -10.67 20.23
N GLU A 75 4.86 -10.05 19.28
CA GLU A 75 4.05 -10.75 18.30
C GLU A 75 4.92 -11.62 17.41
N ARG A 76 4.48 -12.85 17.18
CA ARG A 76 5.19 -13.79 16.31
C ARG A 76 4.55 -13.85 14.94
N VAL A 77 5.23 -13.32 13.93
CA VAL A 77 4.88 -13.45 12.52
C VAL A 77 5.52 -14.73 11.98
N TYR A 78 4.70 -15.63 11.43
CA TYR A 78 5.17 -16.95 11.06
C TYR A 78 4.55 -17.45 9.75
N ARG A 79 5.39 -17.99 8.86
CA ARG A 79 4.96 -18.67 7.64
C ARG A 79 5.85 -19.86 7.33
N ASP A 80 5.34 -21.04 7.54
CA ASP A 80 6.07 -22.31 7.36
C ASP A 80 6.58 -22.50 5.93
N GLN A 81 5.76 -22.17 4.96
CA GLN A 81 6.08 -22.29 3.52
C GLN A 81 7.37 -21.56 3.11
N TYR A 82 7.75 -20.49 3.79
CA TYR A 82 8.96 -19.72 3.54
C TYR A 82 10.00 -19.86 4.65
N GLN A 83 9.81 -20.81 5.58
CA GLN A 83 10.63 -20.97 6.78
C GLN A 83 10.86 -19.66 7.54
N MET A 84 9.87 -18.79 7.49
CA MET A 84 9.92 -17.47 8.09
C MET A 84 9.38 -17.52 9.51
N SER A 85 10.15 -17.02 10.46
CA SER A 85 9.75 -16.81 11.84
C SER A 85 10.40 -15.51 12.31
N TYR A 86 9.56 -14.52 12.64
CA TYR A 86 10.00 -13.21 13.07
C TYR A 86 9.23 -12.81 14.33
N THR A 87 9.95 -12.31 15.33
CA THR A 87 9.34 -11.73 16.54
C THR A 87 9.48 -10.23 16.44
N VAL A 88 8.36 -9.53 16.56
CA VAL A 88 8.31 -8.07 16.50
C VAL A 88 9.09 -7.48 17.69
N PRO A 89 10.03 -6.55 17.47
CA PRO A 89 10.73 -5.85 18.56
C PRO A 89 9.76 -5.03 19.42
N GLU A 90 10.08 -4.90 20.70
CA GLU A 90 9.28 -4.12 21.65
C GLU A 90 9.36 -2.62 21.33
N GLY A 91 8.21 -1.95 21.24
CA GLY A 91 8.16 -0.53 20.91
C GLY A 91 6.76 0.01 20.67
N PHE A 92 6.78 1.18 20.11
CA PHE A 92 5.61 1.88 19.59
C PHE A 92 5.88 2.31 18.15
N ALA A 93 4.89 2.21 17.29
CA ALA A 93 4.96 2.74 15.93
C ALA A 93 3.64 3.42 15.55
N GLY A 94 3.70 4.44 14.70
CA GLY A 94 2.48 5.12 14.27
C GLY A 94 2.72 6.35 13.42
N SER A 95 1.63 6.91 12.92
CA SER A 95 1.67 8.01 11.96
C SER A 95 0.83 9.20 12.38
N ILE A 96 1.28 10.40 12.01
CA ILE A 96 0.40 11.57 11.90
C ILE A 96 -0.09 11.63 10.46
N LEU A 97 -1.41 11.55 10.30
CA LEU A 97 -2.07 11.32 9.01
C LEU A 97 -2.72 12.59 8.44
N ASN A 98 -2.97 12.57 7.13
CA ASN A 98 -3.75 13.59 6.41
C ASN A 98 -3.21 15.03 6.58
N LEU A 99 -1.91 15.19 6.49
CA LEU A 99 -1.20 16.46 6.56
C LEU A 99 -1.18 17.17 5.19
N GLU A 100 -0.75 18.42 5.18
CA GLU A 100 -0.53 19.17 3.93
C GLU A 100 0.85 18.87 3.36
N PRO A 101 1.02 18.73 2.03
CA PRO A 101 2.32 18.54 1.41
C PRO A 101 3.22 19.76 1.58
N ALA A 102 4.54 19.54 1.54
CA ALA A 102 5.58 20.58 1.64
C ALA A 102 5.41 21.48 2.87
N THR A 103 4.93 20.92 3.99
CA THR A 103 4.60 21.68 5.19
C THR A 103 5.38 21.15 6.40
N SER A 104 5.96 22.06 7.17
CA SER A 104 6.73 21.71 8.37
C SER A 104 5.81 21.63 9.59
N TYR A 105 5.98 20.56 10.38
CA TYR A 105 5.21 20.30 11.61
C TYR A 105 6.13 20.11 12.81
N GLU A 106 5.74 20.66 13.92
CA GLU A 106 6.26 20.29 15.24
C GLU A 106 5.40 19.16 15.79
N CYS A 107 6.05 18.05 16.16
CA CYS A 107 5.40 16.85 16.67
C CYS A 107 5.92 16.55 18.08
N GLU A 108 5.03 16.22 19.00
CA GLU A 108 5.36 15.92 20.40
C GLU A 108 4.73 14.58 20.78
N PHE A 109 5.54 13.75 21.44
CA PHE A 109 5.20 12.40 21.89
C PHE A 109 5.42 12.32 23.39
N THR A 110 4.41 11.81 24.10
CA THR A 110 4.47 11.64 25.56
C THR A 110 4.21 10.18 25.91
N LEU A 111 5.25 9.50 26.36
CA LEU A 111 5.17 8.13 26.88
C LEU A 111 4.72 8.18 28.34
N SER A 112 3.68 7.45 28.66
CA SER A 112 3.17 7.24 30.01
C SER A 112 2.96 5.77 30.30
N ASP A 113 3.20 5.38 31.54
CA ASP A 113 3.05 4.02 32.03
C ASP A 113 2.60 4.07 33.49
N PRO A 114 1.49 3.40 33.87
CA PRO A 114 1.04 3.35 35.27
C PRO A 114 2.10 2.80 36.25
N ASP A 115 2.98 1.91 35.78
CA ASP A 115 4.05 1.30 36.56
C ASP A 115 5.33 2.16 36.59
N GLY A 116 5.35 3.24 35.81
CA GLY A 116 6.41 4.23 35.75
C GLY A 116 7.24 4.21 34.48
N VAL A 117 7.84 5.39 34.21
CA VAL A 117 8.75 5.57 33.05
C VAL A 117 10.16 5.86 33.58
N SER A 118 11.10 4.99 33.22
CA SER A 118 12.50 5.12 33.64
C SER A 118 13.36 5.75 32.53
N GLY A 119 13.34 7.07 32.40
CA GLY A 119 14.09 7.78 31.37
C GLY A 119 13.35 8.98 30.79
N GLN A 120 13.67 9.35 29.55
CA GLN A 120 13.07 10.49 28.86
C GLN A 120 11.68 10.14 28.33
N ALA A 121 10.64 10.54 29.05
CA ALA A 121 9.24 10.26 28.70
C ALA A 121 8.69 11.12 27.55
N GLN A 122 9.43 12.10 27.05
CA GLN A 122 8.95 13.00 25.98
C GLN A 122 9.94 13.10 24.84
N GLN A 123 9.42 13.10 23.62
CA GLN A 123 10.16 13.41 22.40
C GLN A 123 9.49 14.57 21.68
N ARG A 124 10.30 15.46 21.11
CA ARG A 124 9.82 16.56 20.28
C ARG A 124 10.70 16.71 19.07
N VAL A 125 10.09 16.68 17.88
CA VAL A 125 10.78 16.79 16.61
C VAL A 125 10.06 17.76 15.68
N THR A 126 10.81 18.35 14.76
CA THR A 126 10.26 19.14 13.66
C THR A 126 10.54 18.40 12.36
N VAL A 127 9.48 18.05 11.63
CA VAL A 127 9.56 17.26 10.40
C VAL A 127 8.68 17.91 9.33
N ALA A 128 9.14 17.94 8.09
CA ALA A 128 8.34 18.43 6.98
C ALA A 128 7.85 17.26 6.12
N THR A 129 6.59 17.32 5.70
CA THR A 129 6.07 16.46 4.64
C THR A 129 6.79 16.77 3.33
N ARG A 130 6.91 15.77 2.47
CA ARG A 130 7.59 15.89 1.19
C ARG A 130 6.78 16.75 0.21
N ALA A 131 7.47 17.52 -0.62
CA ALA A 131 6.86 18.20 -1.76
C ALA A 131 6.66 17.23 -2.93
N GLU A 132 5.62 17.46 -3.73
CA GLU A 132 5.47 16.76 -5.01
C GLU A 132 6.61 17.16 -5.96
N PRO A 133 7.37 16.21 -6.55
CA PRO A 133 8.50 16.53 -7.42
C PRO A 133 8.07 17.32 -8.66
N LYS A 134 8.89 18.30 -9.06
CA LYS A 134 8.63 19.17 -10.21
C LYS A 134 9.83 19.19 -11.14
N ALA A 135 9.57 19.25 -12.45
CA ALA A 135 10.61 19.52 -13.45
C ALA A 135 11.30 20.86 -13.15
N TYR A 136 12.60 20.92 -13.35
CA TYR A 136 13.36 22.16 -13.17
C TYR A 136 13.15 23.11 -14.36
N ALA A 137 12.61 24.30 -14.12
CA ALA A 137 12.24 25.24 -15.18
C ALA A 137 13.44 25.92 -15.86
N GLY A 138 14.62 25.92 -15.23
CA GLY A 138 15.84 26.58 -15.76
C GLY A 138 16.80 25.65 -16.49
N GLY A 139 16.37 24.39 -16.77
CA GLY A 139 17.22 23.41 -17.48
C GLY A 139 17.20 23.57 -18.99
N ARG A 140 18.07 22.79 -19.63
CA ARG A 140 18.02 22.68 -21.10
C ARG A 140 16.84 21.80 -21.52
N VAL A 141 16.32 22.08 -22.71
CA VAL A 141 15.34 21.20 -23.37
C VAL A 141 16.05 20.45 -24.48
N LEU A 142 15.99 19.12 -24.45
CA LEU A 142 16.62 18.24 -25.46
C LEU A 142 15.48 17.54 -26.20
N HIS A 143 15.31 17.86 -27.48
CA HIS A 143 14.20 17.33 -28.28
C HIS A 143 14.53 15.96 -28.85
N VAL A 144 13.67 14.98 -28.64
CA VAL A 144 13.84 13.58 -29.07
C VAL A 144 12.74 13.20 -30.06
N TYR A 145 13.15 12.73 -31.22
CA TYR A 145 12.28 12.28 -32.31
C TYR A 145 12.43 10.77 -32.55
N PRO A 146 11.40 10.10 -33.05
CA PRO A 146 11.49 8.68 -33.40
C PRO A 146 12.40 8.47 -34.62
N ASN A 147 12.85 7.23 -34.84
CA ASN A 147 13.81 6.90 -35.91
C ASN A 147 13.30 7.19 -37.33
N ASP A 148 11.99 7.18 -37.52
CA ASP A 148 11.30 7.39 -38.80
C ASP A 148 10.79 8.83 -38.99
N HIS A 149 11.25 9.76 -38.15
CA HIS A 149 10.85 11.17 -38.27
C HIS A 149 11.49 11.85 -39.46
N GLU A 150 10.70 12.34 -40.40
CA GLU A 150 11.14 13.04 -41.60
C GLU A 150 10.88 14.57 -41.58
N GLY A 151 10.19 15.06 -40.53
CA GLY A 151 9.78 16.46 -40.41
C GLY A 151 10.87 17.41 -39.92
N PRO A 152 10.54 18.70 -39.79
CA PRO A 152 11.37 19.68 -39.10
C PRO A 152 11.60 19.29 -37.64
N ARG A 153 12.76 19.67 -37.11
CA ARG A 153 13.12 19.38 -35.70
C ARG A 153 13.52 20.65 -34.98
N GLU A 154 13.12 20.75 -33.73
CA GLU A 154 13.57 21.81 -32.84
C GLU A 154 14.93 21.46 -32.24
N GLU A 155 15.85 22.38 -32.24
CA GLU A 155 17.21 22.17 -31.74
C GLU A 155 17.37 22.55 -30.25
N PRO A 156 18.20 21.84 -29.48
CA PRO A 156 19.01 20.67 -29.87
C PRO A 156 18.18 19.38 -30.02
N SER A 157 18.30 18.75 -31.19
CA SER A 157 17.49 17.59 -31.54
C SER A 157 18.27 16.27 -31.62
N PHE A 158 17.61 15.17 -31.29
CA PHE A 158 18.20 13.85 -31.28
C PHE A 158 17.22 12.84 -31.87
N ILE A 159 17.72 11.87 -32.59
CA ILE A 159 16.97 10.68 -33.01
C ILE A 159 17.16 9.60 -31.95
N GLY A 160 16.08 9.25 -31.28
CA GLY A 160 16.08 8.26 -30.20
C GLY A 160 16.53 8.79 -28.82
N LEU A 161 15.90 8.28 -27.78
CA LEU A 161 16.10 8.74 -26.40
C LEU A 161 17.55 8.65 -25.91
N LYS A 162 18.25 7.57 -26.24
CA LYS A 162 19.62 7.36 -25.74
C LYS A 162 20.61 8.37 -26.27
N HIS A 163 20.41 8.86 -27.48
CA HIS A 163 21.28 9.92 -28.03
C HIS A 163 21.14 11.24 -27.27
N ALA A 164 19.96 11.58 -26.79
CA ALA A 164 19.76 12.73 -25.91
C ALA A 164 20.32 12.48 -24.51
N TYR A 165 20.16 11.28 -24.00
CA TYR A 165 20.52 10.93 -22.63
C TYR A 165 22.04 10.75 -22.45
N TYR A 166 22.73 9.99 -23.31
CA TYR A 166 24.15 9.67 -23.21
C TYR A 166 25.05 10.34 -24.27
N GLY A 167 24.49 11.01 -25.27
CA GLY A 167 25.21 11.54 -26.41
C GLY A 167 25.23 10.58 -27.61
N PRO A 168 25.51 11.12 -28.81
CA PRO A 168 25.55 10.33 -30.01
C PRO A 168 26.74 9.37 -29.98
N GLY A 169 26.43 8.08 -29.92
CA GLY A 169 27.42 7.02 -30.05
C GLY A 169 27.81 6.80 -31.50
N ARG A 170 29.10 6.60 -31.76
CA ARG A 170 29.59 6.17 -33.07
C ARG A 170 29.81 4.66 -33.18
N GLY A 171 29.26 3.89 -32.26
CA GLY A 171 29.47 2.45 -32.22
C GLY A 171 30.79 1.99 -31.59
N ASP A 172 31.56 2.90 -31.01
CA ASP A 172 32.75 2.56 -30.24
C ASP A 172 32.53 2.80 -28.73
N TRP A 173 33.29 2.10 -27.91
CA TRP A 173 33.19 2.20 -26.45
C TRP A 173 33.65 3.57 -25.90
N THR A 174 34.29 4.41 -26.68
CA THR A 174 34.75 5.73 -26.24
C THR A 174 33.62 6.75 -26.24
N SER A 175 32.69 6.64 -27.16
CA SER A 175 31.51 7.52 -27.25
C SER A 175 30.51 7.34 -26.11
N VAL A 176 30.55 6.20 -25.44
CA VAL A 176 29.75 5.83 -24.24
C VAL A 176 29.95 6.77 -23.07
N ARG A 177 31.08 7.40 -22.99
CA ARG A 177 31.47 8.26 -21.86
C ARG A 177 31.01 9.70 -21.99
N THR A 178 30.43 10.08 -23.10
CA THR A 178 29.99 11.46 -23.35
C THR A 178 28.54 11.62 -22.92
N VAL A 179 28.33 11.90 -21.64
CA VAL A 179 27.02 12.17 -21.09
C VAL A 179 26.47 13.48 -21.64
N LYS A 180 25.25 13.46 -22.19
CA LYS A 180 24.52 14.65 -22.67
C LYS A 180 23.60 15.24 -21.64
N ALA A 181 22.73 14.42 -21.03
CA ALA A 181 21.79 14.88 -20.02
C ALA A 181 22.51 15.20 -18.70
N GLN A 182 22.07 16.24 -18.03
CA GLN A 182 22.59 16.72 -16.76
C GLN A 182 21.45 16.99 -15.79
N PRO A 183 21.70 17.07 -14.48
CA PRO A 183 20.69 17.47 -13.52
C PRO A 183 19.98 18.76 -13.91
N GLY A 184 18.65 18.70 -13.97
CA GLY A 184 17.77 19.79 -14.37
C GLY A 184 17.35 19.80 -15.84
N ASP A 185 17.94 18.96 -16.70
CA ASP A 185 17.53 18.88 -18.10
C ASP A 185 16.14 18.25 -18.27
N THR A 186 15.43 18.73 -19.27
CA THR A 186 14.19 18.13 -19.76
C THR A 186 14.43 17.50 -21.13
N ILE A 187 14.26 16.20 -21.23
CA ILE A 187 14.22 15.45 -22.49
C ILE A 187 12.77 15.41 -22.95
N LEU A 188 12.49 16.15 -24.01
CA LEU A 188 11.15 16.31 -24.56
C LEU A 188 10.94 15.31 -25.71
N VAL A 189 10.10 14.31 -25.47
CA VAL A 189 9.87 13.20 -26.39
C VAL A 189 8.68 13.52 -27.30
N HIS A 190 8.96 13.74 -28.59
CA HIS A 190 7.94 14.06 -29.59
C HIS A 190 7.09 12.84 -29.95
N ALA A 191 5.90 13.11 -30.48
CA ALA A 191 4.96 12.07 -30.88
C ALA A 191 5.59 11.05 -31.85
N GLY A 192 5.27 9.80 -31.66
CA GLY A 192 5.68 8.71 -32.53
C GLY A 192 5.98 7.41 -31.80
N LEU A 193 6.47 6.43 -32.55
CA LEU A 193 6.71 5.09 -32.09
C LEU A 193 8.20 4.85 -31.87
N TYR A 194 8.59 4.61 -30.64
CA TYR A 194 9.94 4.30 -30.23
C TYR A 194 10.05 2.80 -29.97
N ARG A 195 10.86 2.10 -30.79
CA ARG A 195 11.15 0.68 -30.64
C ARG A 195 12.63 0.44 -30.41
N PRO A 196 13.00 -0.53 -29.56
CA PRO A 196 14.40 -0.91 -29.41
C PRO A 196 14.89 -1.58 -30.70
N GLU A 197 15.89 -1.00 -31.34
CA GLU A 197 16.56 -1.58 -32.51
C GLU A 197 17.58 -2.62 -32.05
N ARG A 198 17.19 -3.88 -31.99
CA ARG A 198 18.02 -4.96 -31.46
C ARG A 198 19.34 -5.19 -32.18
N PHE A 199 19.46 -4.79 -33.45
CA PHE A 199 20.61 -5.11 -34.27
C PHE A 199 21.53 -3.93 -34.59
N ASN A 200 21.04 -2.71 -34.55
CA ASN A 200 21.82 -1.49 -34.82
C ASN A 200 22.08 -0.67 -33.56
N TYR A 201 21.75 -1.24 -32.40
CA TYR A 201 21.72 -0.50 -31.18
C TYR A 201 22.88 -0.92 -30.28
N VAL A 202 23.85 -0.05 -30.15
CA VAL A 202 24.90 -0.20 -29.15
C VAL A 202 24.46 0.55 -27.90
N ASP A 203 23.95 -0.19 -26.93
CA ASP A 203 23.76 0.35 -25.59
C ASP A 203 25.08 0.24 -24.82
N PRO A 204 25.68 1.37 -24.51
CA PRO A 204 26.94 1.38 -23.83
C PRO A 204 26.90 0.85 -22.38
N LEU A 205 25.73 0.77 -21.77
CA LEU A 205 25.56 0.42 -20.37
C LEU A 205 24.79 -0.88 -20.15
N SER A 206 24.16 -1.43 -21.16
CA SER A 206 23.44 -2.69 -21.07
C SER A 206 23.89 -3.67 -22.14
N ALA A 207 23.68 -4.95 -21.90
CA ALA A 207 23.93 -5.96 -22.92
C ALA A 207 23.18 -5.60 -24.20
N PRO A 208 23.83 -5.54 -25.35
CA PRO A 208 23.24 -5.06 -26.62
C PRO A 208 22.08 -5.89 -27.12
N PHE A 209 21.76 -7.00 -26.46
CA PHE A 209 20.74 -7.97 -26.85
C PHE A 209 19.42 -7.86 -26.08
N THR A 210 19.32 -7.00 -25.05
CA THR A 210 18.11 -6.96 -24.21
C THR A 210 16.99 -6.14 -24.84
N GLY A 211 17.30 -5.22 -25.74
CA GLY A 211 16.33 -4.30 -26.32
C GLY A 211 15.77 -3.28 -25.31
N SER A 212 16.48 -3.02 -24.21
CA SER A 212 16.03 -2.13 -23.15
C SER A 212 16.63 -0.73 -23.27
N TRP A 213 15.92 0.28 -22.80
CA TRP A 213 16.48 1.60 -22.51
C TRP A 213 17.05 1.60 -21.09
N SER A 214 18.37 1.44 -20.96
CA SER A 214 19.03 1.50 -19.66
C SER A 214 19.44 2.93 -19.35
N LEU A 215 18.95 3.44 -18.23
CA LEU A 215 19.17 4.80 -17.74
C LEU A 215 19.77 4.71 -16.34
N SER A 216 20.86 5.44 -16.08
CA SER A 216 21.59 5.37 -14.80
C SER A 216 22.17 6.70 -14.32
N LEU A 217 21.81 7.81 -14.98
CA LEU A 217 22.24 9.13 -14.55
C LEU A 217 21.55 9.53 -13.24
N LYS A 218 22.12 10.53 -12.58
CA LYS A 218 21.61 11.05 -11.32
C LYS A 218 21.20 12.51 -11.48
N GLY A 219 19.94 12.81 -11.13
CA GLY A 219 19.46 14.15 -10.86
C GLY A 219 19.65 14.52 -9.39
N THR A 220 19.06 15.63 -8.97
CA THR A 220 18.92 16.02 -7.56
C THR A 220 17.46 16.39 -7.26
N ALA A 221 17.11 16.53 -5.99
CA ALA A 221 15.76 16.93 -5.61
C ALA A 221 15.33 18.26 -6.23
N GLU A 222 16.26 19.24 -6.32
CA GLU A 222 16.03 20.56 -6.91
C GLU A 222 16.16 20.56 -8.44
N LYS A 223 16.94 19.62 -8.99
CA LYS A 223 17.24 19.51 -10.41
C LYS A 223 17.09 18.07 -10.91
N PRO A 224 15.86 17.53 -10.93
CA PRO A 224 15.63 16.20 -11.47
C PRO A 224 15.90 16.17 -12.99
N ILE A 225 16.22 14.99 -13.51
CA ILE A 225 16.24 14.74 -14.96
C ILE A 225 14.81 14.36 -15.37
N THR A 226 14.23 15.12 -16.28
CA THR A 226 12.84 14.93 -16.70
C THR A 226 12.76 14.36 -18.11
N ILE A 227 12.05 13.27 -18.30
CA ILE A 227 11.75 12.65 -19.59
C ILE A 227 10.23 12.73 -19.76
N LYS A 228 9.76 13.59 -20.67
CA LYS A 228 8.33 13.81 -20.81
C LYS A 228 7.88 13.94 -22.26
N ALA A 229 6.60 13.63 -22.51
CA ALA A 229 5.99 13.84 -23.80
C ALA A 229 5.95 15.32 -24.18
N ALA A 230 6.18 15.63 -25.47
CA ALA A 230 6.18 17.00 -26.00
C ALA A 230 4.78 17.62 -26.04
N GLY A 231 3.72 16.82 -26.08
CA GLY A 231 2.34 17.28 -26.15
C GLY A 231 1.84 17.48 -27.59
N ASP A 232 2.62 17.13 -28.57
CA ASP A 232 2.30 17.17 -30.01
C ASP A 232 1.66 15.89 -30.54
N GLY A 233 1.37 14.95 -29.64
CA GLY A 233 0.76 13.65 -29.89
C GLY A 233 1.28 12.61 -28.91
N GLU A 234 0.96 11.35 -29.14
CA GLU A 234 1.34 10.27 -28.24
C GLU A 234 2.79 9.82 -28.46
N ALA A 235 3.60 9.85 -27.42
CA ALA A 235 4.98 9.35 -27.41
C ALA A 235 4.99 7.91 -26.87
N ILE A 236 5.13 6.92 -27.74
CA ILE A 236 4.92 5.51 -27.44
C ILE A 236 6.24 4.74 -27.42
N PHE A 237 6.60 4.18 -26.28
CA PHE A 237 7.67 3.20 -26.16
C PHE A 237 7.11 1.79 -26.20
N ASP A 238 7.39 1.07 -27.29
CA ASP A 238 6.85 -0.28 -27.59
C ASP A 238 7.97 -1.31 -27.50
N GLY A 239 7.83 -2.25 -26.56
CA GLY A 239 8.83 -3.29 -26.32
C GLY A 239 8.86 -4.41 -27.36
N ALA A 240 7.85 -4.50 -28.24
CA ALA A 240 7.71 -5.60 -29.20
C ALA A 240 7.80 -6.99 -28.53
N GLY A 241 7.27 -7.12 -27.31
CA GLY A 241 7.30 -8.36 -26.53
C GLY A 241 8.62 -8.63 -25.81
N ASN A 242 9.45 -7.62 -25.59
CA ASN A 242 10.71 -7.78 -24.84
C ASN A 242 10.46 -8.03 -23.34
N HIS A 243 11.50 -8.46 -22.63
CA HIS A 243 11.41 -8.74 -21.20
C HIS A 243 11.41 -7.47 -20.34
N ARG A 244 12.26 -6.48 -20.64
CA ARG A 244 12.34 -5.19 -19.92
C ARG A 244 12.36 -4.05 -20.95
N LEU A 245 11.49 -3.07 -20.76
CA LEU A 245 11.45 -1.92 -21.65
C LEU A 245 12.42 -0.83 -21.18
N PHE A 246 12.32 -0.42 -19.93
CA PHE A 246 13.27 0.48 -19.29
C PHE A 246 13.94 -0.20 -18.10
N ASP A 247 15.24 -0.14 -18.04
CA ASP A 247 16.03 -0.44 -16.85
C ASP A 247 16.51 0.91 -16.28
N VAL A 248 15.96 1.26 -15.12
CA VAL A 248 16.22 2.54 -14.44
C VAL A 248 16.88 2.35 -13.08
N MET A 249 17.47 1.18 -12.84
CA MET A 249 18.32 0.97 -11.67
C MET A 249 19.46 2.00 -11.64
N ALA A 250 19.92 2.38 -10.45
CA ALA A 250 20.91 3.43 -10.21
C ALA A 250 20.49 4.86 -10.58
N THR A 251 19.27 5.08 -11.08
CA THR A 251 18.79 6.45 -11.29
C THR A 251 18.45 7.12 -9.96
N GLU A 252 18.70 8.42 -9.89
CA GLU A 252 18.26 9.26 -8.77
C GLU A 252 17.51 10.47 -9.33
N HIS A 253 16.35 10.80 -8.73
CA HIS A 253 15.53 11.96 -9.10
C HIS A 253 15.22 12.05 -10.60
N HIS A 254 14.60 11.00 -11.13
CA HIS A 254 14.08 10.99 -12.51
C HIS A 254 12.57 11.19 -12.51
N ILE A 255 12.08 11.93 -13.51
CA ILE A 255 10.64 12.14 -13.74
C ILE A 255 10.29 11.61 -15.13
N PHE A 256 9.39 10.63 -15.20
CA PHE A 256 8.72 10.19 -16.42
C PHE A 256 7.31 10.77 -16.43
N GLU A 257 6.93 11.50 -17.48
CA GLU A 257 5.66 12.21 -17.53
C GLU A 257 5.01 12.15 -18.92
N GLY A 258 3.74 11.72 -18.96
CA GLY A 258 2.92 11.77 -20.16
C GLY A 258 3.28 10.78 -21.27
N LEU A 259 4.05 9.73 -20.96
CA LEU A 259 4.53 8.74 -21.90
C LEU A 259 3.63 7.51 -21.94
N THR A 260 3.61 6.82 -23.09
CA THR A 260 2.98 5.51 -23.22
C THR A 260 4.03 4.41 -23.28
N PHE A 261 3.90 3.41 -22.39
CA PHE A 261 4.72 2.20 -22.36
C PHE A 261 3.85 1.01 -22.71
N ARG A 262 4.26 0.20 -23.68
CA ARG A 262 3.43 -0.94 -24.05
C ARG A 262 4.19 -2.16 -24.53
N ASN A 263 3.48 -3.30 -24.57
CA ASN A 263 3.89 -4.53 -25.22
C ASN A 263 5.25 -5.05 -24.70
N THR A 264 5.35 -5.19 -23.37
CA THR A 264 6.56 -5.65 -22.70
C THR A 264 6.22 -6.44 -21.43
N GLU A 265 7.18 -7.24 -20.92
CA GLU A 265 6.97 -7.92 -19.64
C GLU A 265 7.09 -6.96 -18.47
N VAL A 266 8.15 -6.13 -18.43
CA VAL A 266 8.34 -5.10 -17.39
C VAL A 266 8.56 -3.75 -18.05
N ALA A 267 7.68 -2.79 -17.79
CA ALA A 267 7.80 -1.47 -18.41
C ALA A 267 8.92 -0.63 -17.78
N LEU A 268 8.91 -0.45 -16.46
CA LEU A 268 9.95 0.27 -15.71
C LEU A 268 10.53 -0.64 -14.62
N PHE A 269 11.74 -1.13 -14.83
CA PHE A 269 12.48 -1.95 -13.87
C PHE A 269 13.43 -1.07 -13.07
N ALA A 270 13.08 -0.82 -11.80
CA ALA A 270 13.73 0.18 -10.95
C ALA A 270 14.56 -0.43 -9.80
N GLY A 271 14.63 -1.76 -9.71
CA GLY A 271 15.45 -2.39 -8.68
C GLY A 271 15.36 -3.90 -8.62
N GLU A 272 16.51 -4.54 -8.48
CA GLU A 272 16.67 -5.97 -8.27
C GLU A 272 17.16 -6.23 -6.83
N LYS A 273 16.61 -7.25 -6.18
CA LYS A 273 16.64 -7.49 -4.74
C LYS A 273 18.04 -7.32 -4.12
N GLU A 274 19.04 -7.97 -4.60
CA GLU A 274 20.40 -7.97 -4.01
C GLU A 274 21.42 -7.16 -4.84
N VAL A 275 20.94 -6.39 -5.83
CA VAL A 275 21.83 -5.72 -6.77
C VAL A 275 21.81 -4.20 -6.56
N LEU A 276 20.76 -3.54 -7.01
CA LEU A 276 20.71 -2.08 -7.06
C LEU A 276 19.28 -1.60 -7.17
N GLY A 277 18.98 -0.45 -6.58
CA GLY A 277 17.69 0.22 -6.67
C GLY A 277 17.77 1.59 -7.32
N ALA A 278 16.63 2.24 -7.44
CA ALA A 278 16.50 3.64 -7.86
C ALA A 278 16.05 4.51 -6.68
N VAL A 279 16.29 5.81 -6.77
CA VAL A 279 15.96 6.78 -5.71
C VAL A 279 15.10 7.89 -6.28
N ALA A 280 14.01 8.23 -5.58
CA ALA A 280 13.12 9.34 -5.92
C ALA A 280 12.65 9.32 -7.40
N LEU A 281 12.27 8.13 -7.87
CA LEU A 281 11.68 7.97 -9.20
C LEU A 281 10.25 8.51 -9.19
N THR A 282 9.95 9.41 -10.12
CA THR A 282 8.59 9.91 -10.35
C THR A 282 8.06 9.38 -11.68
N VAL A 283 6.89 8.75 -11.64
CA VAL A 283 6.17 8.27 -12.83
C VAL A 283 4.76 8.81 -12.77
N ARG A 284 4.42 9.73 -13.66
CA ARG A 284 3.11 10.37 -13.60
C ARG A 284 2.52 10.68 -14.98
N ASN A 285 1.19 10.72 -15.02
CA ASN A 285 0.43 11.02 -16.24
C ASN A 285 0.79 10.08 -17.40
N CYS A 286 1.33 8.89 -17.09
CA CYS A 286 1.76 7.89 -18.07
C CYS A 286 0.67 6.85 -18.31
N ARG A 287 0.81 6.16 -19.44
CA ARG A 287 -0.07 5.08 -19.85
C ARG A 287 0.73 3.80 -20.02
N PHE A 288 0.26 2.73 -19.42
CA PHE A 288 0.83 1.40 -19.51
C PHE A 288 -0.19 0.48 -20.16
N GLU A 289 0.16 -0.14 -21.27
CA GLU A 289 -0.74 -1.00 -22.04
C GLU A 289 -0.08 -2.32 -22.38
N ASP A 290 -0.80 -3.42 -22.21
CA ASP A 290 -0.29 -4.76 -22.53
C ASP A 290 1.08 -5.04 -21.88
N VAL A 291 1.20 -4.72 -20.60
CA VAL A 291 2.42 -4.94 -19.80
C VAL A 291 2.23 -6.04 -18.78
N GLY A 292 3.26 -6.84 -18.51
CA GLY A 292 3.25 -7.82 -17.43
C GLY A 292 3.37 -7.15 -16.05
N VAL A 293 4.30 -6.20 -15.91
CA VAL A 293 4.47 -5.35 -14.74
C VAL A 293 4.69 -3.91 -15.19
N GLY A 294 3.99 -2.97 -14.57
CA GLY A 294 4.14 -1.55 -14.90
C GLY A 294 5.43 -0.96 -14.31
N VAL A 295 5.51 -0.82 -12.99
CA VAL A 295 6.70 -0.34 -12.28
C VAL A 295 7.12 -1.37 -11.24
N TRP A 296 8.41 -1.73 -11.22
CA TRP A 296 8.91 -2.79 -10.36
C TRP A 296 10.22 -2.45 -9.67
N THR A 297 10.26 -2.53 -8.35
CA THR A 297 11.48 -2.66 -7.56
C THR A 297 11.29 -3.67 -6.43
N GLU A 298 12.29 -4.52 -6.23
CA GLU A 298 12.42 -5.42 -5.07
C GLU A 298 13.65 -5.07 -4.21
N ASN A 299 14.33 -3.96 -4.53
CA ASN A 299 15.55 -3.57 -3.83
C ASN A 299 15.23 -2.72 -2.59
N ALA A 300 15.70 -3.14 -1.44
CA ALA A 300 15.52 -2.45 -0.16
C ALA A 300 16.17 -1.05 -0.11
N GLY A 301 17.10 -0.75 -1.02
CA GLY A 301 17.70 0.58 -1.19
C GLY A 301 16.91 1.50 -2.09
N SER A 302 15.84 1.02 -2.73
CA SER A 302 14.92 1.91 -3.45
C SER A 302 14.06 2.68 -2.45
N HIS A 303 13.90 3.98 -2.65
CA HIS A 303 13.09 4.80 -1.75
C HIS A 303 12.54 6.05 -2.43
N ASP A 304 11.50 6.64 -1.82
CA ASP A 304 10.92 7.93 -2.19
C ASP A 304 10.30 7.99 -3.60
N PHE A 305 9.78 6.88 -4.13
CA PHE A 305 9.08 6.90 -5.41
C PHE A 305 7.76 7.68 -5.31
N LEU A 306 7.40 8.37 -6.39
CA LEU A 306 6.05 8.89 -6.61
C LEU A 306 5.49 8.30 -7.91
N ILE A 307 4.49 7.45 -7.78
CA ILE A 307 3.79 6.81 -8.91
C ILE A 307 2.35 7.31 -8.87
N SER A 308 2.02 8.31 -9.68
CA SER A 308 0.72 8.99 -9.57
C SER A 308 0.09 9.32 -10.91
N ASP A 309 -1.24 9.36 -10.92
CA ASP A 309 -2.01 9.81 -12.07
C ASP A 309 -1.78 8.98 -13.36
N ASN A 310 -1.45 7.70 -13.22
CA ASN A 310 -1.18 6.82 -14.36
C ASN A 310 -2.39 5.95 -14.69
N LEU A 311 -2.44 5.50 -15.95
CA LEU A 311 -3.35 4.48 -16.44
C LEU A 311 -2.58 3.19 -16.63
N PHE A 312 -2.91 2.15 -15.85
CA PHE A 312 -2.33 0.83 -15.99
C PHE A 312 -3.39 -0.13 -16.54
N LEU A 313 -3.17 -0.58 -17.77
CA LEU A 313 -3.99 -1.58 -18.44
C LEU A 313 -3.16 -2.85 -18.67
N GLY A 314 -3.46 -3.86 -17.90
CA GLY A 314 -2.91 -5.19 -18.11
C GLY A 314 -3.42 -5.83 -19.38
N ARG A 315 -2.96 -7.05 -19.65
CA ARG A 315 -3.37 -7.84 -20.81
C ARG A 315 -4.81 -8.29 -20.66
N GLU A 316 -5.66 -7.75 -21.51
CA GLU A 316 -7.04 -8.18 -21.63
C GLU A 316 -7.14 -9.40 -22.56
N ASP A 317 -7.14 -10.59 -22.01
CA ASP A 317 -7.57 -11.78 -22.74
C ASP A 317 -8.92 -12.25 -22.20
N ARG A 318 -10.00 -11.95 -22.91
CA ARG A 318 -11.37 -12.34 -22.52
C ARG A 318 -11.56 -13.86 -22.38
N MET A 319 -10.78 -14.64 -23.11
CA MET A 319 -10.79 -16.10 -22.99
C MET A 319 -9.93 -16.58 -21.83
N ARG A 320 -9.09 -15.71 -21.29
CA ARG A 320 -8.06 -16.00 -20.30
C ARG A 320 -8.03 -14.96 -19.19
N LEU A 321 -9.12 -14.23 -19.01
CA LEU A 321 -9.31 -13.37 -17.83
C LEU A 321 -9.00 -14.20 -16.60
N ILE A 322 -7.86 -13.90 -16.06
CA ILE A 322 -7.21 -14.66 -15.05
C ILE A 322 -8.14 -14.73 -13.84
N GLY A 323 -8.76 -15.89 -13.64
CA GLY A 323 -9.65 -16.15 -12.51
C GLY A 323 -10.98 -15.41 -12.52
N TRP A 324 -11.16 -14.35 -13.28
CA TRP A 324 -12.42 -13.61 -13.30
C TRP A 324 -13.60 -14.46 -13.78
N ASN A 325 -13.42 -15.17 -14.90
CA ASN A 325 -14.43 -16.11 -15.43
C ASN A 325 -14.51 -17.42 -14.64
N GLN A 326 -13.58 -17.66 -13.72
CA GLN A 326 -13.48 -18.87 -12.92
C GLN A 326 -13.37 -18.52 -11.43
N ALA A 327 -14.04 -17.46 -11.00
CA ALA A 327 -14.06 -17.02 -9.62
C ALA A 327 -14.35 -18.19 -8.66
N GLY A 328 -13.45 -18.45 -7.72
CA GLY A 328 -13.48 -19.56 -6.79
C GLY A 328 -12.51 -20.69 -7.09
N ARG A 329 -11.79 -20.64 -8.22
CA ARG A 329 -10.64 -21.52 -8.43
C ARG A 329 -9.38 -20.70 -8.32
N ARG A 330 -8.47 -21.11 -7.45
CA ARG A 330 -7.10 -20.62 -7.48
C ARG A 330 -6.54 -20.85 -8.87
N THR A 331 -5.94 -19.86 -9.42
CA THR A 331 -5.41 -19.84 -10.78
C THR A 331 -4.19 -20.74 -10.98
N ALA A 332 -3.63 -21.30 -9.89
CA ALA A 332 -2.55 -22.27 -9.98
C ALA A 332 -3.01 -23.47 -10.84
N GLY A 333 -2.44 -23.62 -12.02
CA GLY A 333 -2.76 -24.67 -12.99
C GLY A 333 -3.74 -24.29 -14.08
N ILE A 334 -4.36 -23.10 -14.05
CA ILE A 334 -5.23 -22.60 -15.12
C ILE A 334 -4.41 -21.94 -16.24
N TYR A 335 -3.20 -21.53 -15.92
CA TYR A 335 -2.29 -20.93 -16.88
C TYR A 335 -1.38 -21.97 -17.49
N PRO A 336 -1.33 -22.07 -18.79
CA PRO A 336 -0.16 -22.64 -19.42
C PRO A 336 1.07 -21.84 -18.95
N SER A 337 2.09 -22.55 -18.51
CA SER A 337 3.31 -21.99 -17.91
C SER A 337 4.07 -20.97 -18.76
N HIS A 338 3.72 -20.87 -20.04
CA HIS A 338 4.36 -20.01 -21.04
C HIS A 338 3.54 -18.76 -21.40
N GLN A 339 2.42 -18.51 -20.73
CA GLN A 339 1.61 -17.32 -21.02
C GLN A 339 2.08 -16.12 -20.23
N LEU A 340 2.32 -15.05 -20.97
CA LEU A 340 2.57 -13.74 -20.44
C LEU A 340 1.32 -13.24 -19.69
N ARG A 341 1.47 -12.92 -18.42
CA ARG A 341 0.41 -12.40 -17.55
C ARG A 341 0.71 -10.96 -17.22
N SER A 342 -0.33 -10.25 -16.83
CA SER A 342 -0.15 -9.03 -16.06
C SER A 342 -0.21 -9.37 -14.58
N PHE A 343 0.94 -9.22 -13.90
CA PHE A 343 1.07 -9.57 -12.50
C PHE A 343 0.76 -8.38 -11.59
N PHE A 344 1.52 -7.30 -11.72
CA PHE A 344 1.41 -6.12 -10.88
C PHE A 344 1.36 -4.86 -11.73
N ALA A 345 0.45 -3.95 -11.46
CA ALA A 345 0.59 -2.61 -12.02
C ALA A 345 1.80 -1.91 -11.38
N VAL A 346 1.92 -2.01 -10.06
CA VAL A 346 3.03 -1.45 -9.30
C VAL A 346 3.49 -2.45 -8.25
N LYS A 347 4.79 -2.73 -8.21
CA LYS A 347 5.43 -3.48 -7.13
C LYS A 347 6.60 -2.67 -6.58
N VAL A 348 6.58 -2.37 -5.27
CA VAL A 348 7.63 -1.59 -4.60
C VAL A 348 8.12 -2.28 -3.34
N TYR A 349 9.38 -2.01 -2.99
CA TYR A 349 9.98 -2.36 -1.70
C TYR A 349 10.97 -1.26 -1.30
N GLY A 350 11.18 -1.09 0.01
CA GLY A 350 11.92 0.03 0.57
C GLY A 350 10.99 1.14 1.10
N PRO A 351 11.52 2.19 1.71
CA PRO A 351 10.72 3.19 2.42
C PRO A 351 10.29 4.38 1.57
N GLY A 352 9.29 5.11 2.05
CA GLY A 352 8.94 6.44 1.58
C GLY A 352 8.20 6.51 0.24
N HIS A 353 7.68 5.40 -0.28
CA HIS A 353 6.98 5.38 -1.56
C HIS A 353 5.57 5.97 -1.46
N VAL A 354 5.12 6.61 -2.53
CA VAL A 354 3.76 7.13 -2.70
C VAL A 354 3.18 6.62 -4.00
N ILE A 355 2.07 5.88 -3.92
CA ILE A 355 1.33 5.35 -5.07
C ILE A 355 -0.09 5.90 -5.00
N ALA A 356 -0.42 6.89 -5.85
CA ALA A 356 -1.66 7.63 -5.67
C ALA A 356 -2.34 8.00 -6.99
N HIS A 357 -3.65 8.09 -6.96
CA HIS A 357 -4.44 8.54 -8.12
C HIS A 357 -4.18 7.74 -9.41
N ASN A 358 -3.87 6.46 -9.32
CA ASN A 358 -3.74 5.62 -10.50
C ASN A 358 -5.05 4.89 -10.79
N ALA A 359 -5.33 4.65 -12.06
CA ALA A 359 -6.37 3.74 -12.49
C ALA A 359 -5.73 2.45 -13.00
N ILE A 360 -6.19 1.33 -12.48
CA ILE A 360 -5.57 0.02 -12.66
C ILE A 360 -6.63 -1.00 -13.07
N ALA A 361 -6.38 -1.76 -14.13
CA ALA A 361 -7.26 -2.86 -14.51
C ALA A 361 -6.51 -4.03 -15.16
N TYR A 362 -7.03 -5.25 -14.98
CA TYR A 362 -6.57 -6.50 -15.60
C TYR A 362 -5.20 -7.01 -15.10
N PHE A 363 -4.89 -6.82 -13.84
CA PHE A 363 -3.70 -7.38 -13.22
C PHE A 363 -4.08 -8.52 -12.25
N HIS A 364 -3.11 -9.37 -11.94
CA HIS A 364 -3.24 -10.36 -10.88
C HIS A 364 -3.44 -9.64 -9.55
N ASP A 365 -2.49 -8.80 -9.17
CA ASP A 365 -2.61 -7.85 -8.07
C ASP A 365 -2.44 -6.43 -8.59
N GLY A 366 -3.20 -5.49 -8.04
CA GLY A 366 -3.11 -4.10 -8.48
C GLY A 366 -1.80 -3.45 -8.03
N ILE A 367 -1.61 -3.30 -6.73
CA ILE A 367 -0.43 -2.69 -6.10
C ILE A 367 0.11 -3.64 -5.04
N CYS A 368 1.42 -3.86 -5.05
CA CYS A 368 2.07 -4.82 -4.16
C CYS A 368 3.28 -4.18 -3.45
N VAL A 369 3.34 -4.37 -2.11
CA VAL A 369 4.51 -4.08 -1.28
C VAL A 369 5.01 -5.40 -0.77
N SER A 370 5.83 -6.12 -1.54
CA SER A 370 6.20 -7.46 -1.11
C SER A 370 7.64 -7.82 -1.41
N THR A 371 8.31 -8.36 -0.39
CA THR A 371 9.39 -9.32 -0.55
C THR A 371 9.09 -10.52 0.32
N TYR A 372 9.61 -11.67 -0.07
CA TYR A 372 9.50 -12.88 0.73
C TYR A 372 10.75 -12.98 1.63
N GLY A 373 10.57 -12.82 2.93
CA GLY A 373 11.62 -12.88 3.92
C GLY A 373 11.38 -11.98 5.13
N PRO A 374 12.24 -12.06 6.17
CA PRO A 374 12.16 -11.16 7.31
C PRO A 374 12.52 -9.72 6.89
N PRO A 375 12.14 -8.71 7.69
CA PRO A 375 12.54 -7.32 7.46
C PRO A 375 14.05 -7.14 7.42
N GLU A 376 14.50 -6.12 6.68
CA GLU A 376 15.89 -5.65 6.72
C GLU A 376 16.25 -5.22 8.15
N ALA A 377 17.52 -5.45 8.55
CA ALA A 377 18.01 -5.01 9.85
C ALA A 377 18.21 -3.48 9.94
N ASP A 378 18.43 -2.83 8.80
CA ASP A 378 18.56 -1.38 8.70
C ASP A 378 17.18 -0.76 8.49
N LEU A 379 16.74 0.07 9.44
CA LEU A 379 15.44 0.74 9.41
C LEU A 379 15.25 1.60 8.14
N GLU A 380 16.34 2.22 7.63
CA GLU A 380 16.31 3.03 6.40
C GLU A 380 16.11 2.21 5.10
N ARG A 381 16.08 0.90 5.21
CA ARG A 381 15.91 -0.04 4.10
C ARG A 381 14.65 -0.90 4.21
N GLN A 382 13.94 -0.79 5.32
CA GLN A 382 12.69 -1.52 5.53
C GLN A 382 11.57 -0.97 4.65
N ALA A 383 10.60 -1.82 4.32
CA ALA A 383 9.36 -1.40 3.68
C ALA A 383 8.48 -0.69 4.73
N SER A 384 8.74 0.59 4.92
CA SER A 384 8.07 1.45 5.91
C SER A 384 7.68 2.79 5.29
N SER A 385 6.74 3.47 5.93
CA SER A 385 6.29 4.80 5.50
C SER A 385 5.86 4.85 4.02
N ILE A 386 4.95 3.96 3.61
CA ILE A 386 4.44 3.87 2.23
C ILE A 386 2.98 4.30 2.20
N ASP A 387 2.65 5.22 1.30
CA ASP A 387 1.29 5.71 1.09
C ASP A 387 0.69 5.17 -0.20
N ILE A 388 -0.48 4.54 -0.11
CA ILE A 388 -1.25 4.04 -1.26
C ILE A 388 -2.66 4.61 -1.16
N TYR A 389 -2.99 5.62 -1.99
CA TYR A 389 -4.26 6.30 -1.83
C TYR A 389 -4.90 6.80 -3.13
N ASN A 390 -6.21 7.01 -3.09
CA ASN A 390 -7.02 7.52 -4.19
C ASN A 390 -6.86 6.75 -5.52
N ASN A 391 -6.42 5.48 -5.46
CA ASN A 391 -6.37 4.64 -6.64
C ASN A 391 -7.75 4.03 -6.94
N ASP A 392 -8.04 3.84 -8.24
CA ASP A 392 -9.25 3.19 -8.74
C ASP A 392 -8.86 1.86 -9.40
N ILE A 393 -9.15 0.73 -8.74
CA ILE A 393 -8.63 -0.58 -9.12
C ILE A 393 -9.77 -1.51 -9.50
N HIS A 394 -9.63 -2.14 -10.66
CA HIS A 394 -10.67 -2.97 -11.25
C HIS A 394 -10.14 -4.29 -11.78
N LEU A 395 -11.00 -5.31 -11.75
CA LEU A 395 -10.75 -6.58 -12.43
C LEU A 395 -9.43 -7.23 -12.02
N SER A 396 -9.10 -7.17 -10.74
CA SER A 396 -7.96 -7.90 -10.19
C SER A 396 -8.30 -9.38 -10.07
N ASN A 397 -7.30 -10.23 -10.30
CA ASN A 397 -7.49 -11.67 -10.16
C ASN A 397 -7.33 -12.14 -8.71
N ASP A 398 -6.40 -11.59 -7.96
CA ASP A 398 -6.23 -11.86 -6.52
C ASP A 398 -6.58 -10.60 -5.72
N ASP A 399 -5.62 -9.80 -5.33
CA ASP A 399 -5.84 -8.67 -4.44
C ASP A 399 -5.86 -7.32 -5.19
N PHE A 400 -6.57 -6.34 -4.66
CA PHE A 400 -6.44 -4.96 -5.15
C PHE A 400 -5.12 -4.34 -4.70
N ILE A 401 -4.82 -4.48 -3.40
CA ILE A 401 -3.61 -3.93 -2.79
C ILE A 401 -3.07 -4.93 -1.78
N GLU A 402 -1.79 -5.29 -1.93
CA GLU A 402 -1.02 -6.09 -1.00
C GLU A 402 -0.05 -5.20 -0.22
N SER A 403 -0.20 -5.11 1.10
CA SER A 403 0.79 -4.54 2.01
C SER A 403 1.78 -5.58 2.54
N ASP A 404 1.86 -6.70 1.85
CA ASP A 404 2.62 -7.88 2.21
C ASP A 404 4.12 -7.57 2.35
N GLY A 405 4.73 -8.03 3.43
CA GLY A 405 6.14 -7.73 3.68
C GLY A 405 6.41 -6.33 4.24
N GLY A 406 5.36 -5.51 4.43
CA GLY A 406 5.47 -4.22 5.12
C GLY A 406 5.86 -4.36 6.58
N VAL A 407 6.56 -3.36 7.12
CA VAL A 407 7.07 -3.38 8.50
C VAL A 407 6.32 -2.40 9.36
N HIS A 408 6.46 -1.09 9.11
CA HIS A 408 5.80 -0.04 9.86
C HIS A 408 5.17 1.00 8.96
N ASN A 409 4.10 1.63 9.44
CA ASN A 409 3.49 2.81 8.84
C ASN A 409 3.17 2.68 7.34
N ILE A 410 2.60 1.53 6.93
CA ILE A 410 2.01 1.37 5.60
C ILE A 410 0.58 1.94 5.65
N ARG A 411 0.23 2.86 4.75
CA ARG A 411 -1.04 3.57 4.78
C ARG A 411 -1.78 3.37 3.47
N VAL A 412 -2.84 2.57 3.53
CA VAL A 412 -3.71 2.23 2.41
C VAL A 412 -5.05 2.91 2.65
N PHE A 413 -5.33 4.02 1.95
CA PHE A 413 -6.48 4.85 2.29
C PHE A 413 -7.16 5.48 1.08
N GLN A 414 -8.46 5.69 1.20
CA GLN A 414 -9.27 6.31 0.16
C GLN A 414 -9.08 5.65 -1.22
N ASN A 415 -8.86 4.33 -1.28
CA ASN A 415 -8.85 3.60 -2.54
C ASN A 415 -10.24 3.03 -2.83
N ARG A 416 -10.55 2.87 -4.11
CA ARG A 416 -11.75 2.18 -4.56
C ARG A 416 -11.36 0.93 -5.34
N GLY A 417 -11.85 -0.23 -4.87
CA GLY A 417 -11.65 -1.52 -5.52
C GLY A 417 -12.99 -2.12 -5.95
N VAL A 418 -13.13 -2.45 -7.23
CA VAL A 418 -14.35 -3.05 -7.78
C VAL A 418 -14.01 -4.27 -8.64
N ASN A 419 -14.64 -5.40 -8.38
CA ASN A 419 -14.43 -6.66 -9.10
C ASN A 419 -13.03 -7.28 -8.86
N ALA A 420 -12.74 -7.79 -7.68
CA ALA A 420 -11.62 -8.72 -7.47
C ALA A 420 -12.13 -10.16 -7.43
N ALA A 421 -11.41 -11.11 -8.03
CA ALA A 421 -11.84 -12.50 -8.02
C ALA A 421 -11.69 -13.13 -6.63
N HIS A 422 -10.64 -12.82 -5.89
CA HIS A 422 -10.31 -13.47 -4.62
C HIS A 422 -10.41 -12.57 -3.39
N ASN A 423 -9.66 -11.47 -3.26
CA ASN A 423 -9.66 -10.65 -2.05
C ASN A 423 -9.56 -9.15 -2.38
N GLY A 424 -9.78 -8.33 -1.36
CA GLY A 424 -9.66 -6.88 -1.49
C GLY A 424 -8.26 -6.38 -1.14
N TYR A 425 -7.94 -6.40 0.14
CA TYR A 425 -6.71 -5.86 0.71
C TYR A 425 -5.96 -6.94 1.50
N SER A 426 -4.64 -7.02 1.31
CA SER A 426 -3.82 -8.07 1.92
C SER A 426 -2.78 -7.51 2.90
N ALA A 427 -2.53 -8.28 3.96
CA ALA A 427 -1.38 -8.20 4.85
C ALA A 427 -0.87 -9.63 5.11
N GLN A 428 0.08 -10.11 4.30
CA GLN A 428 0.49 -11.52 4.27
C GLN A 428 2.02 -11.68 4.13
N PRO A 429 2.82 -11.41 5.19
CA PRO A 429 2.45 -10.83 6.46
C PRO A 429 2.61 -9.30 6.55
N MET A 430 2.33 -8.77 7.74
CA MET A 430 2.78 -7.49 8.25
C MET A 430 3.67 -7.72 9.47
N PHE A 431 4.82 -7.05 9.55
CA PHE A 431 5.88 -7.32 10.54
C PHE A 431 5.87 -6.33 11.72
N GLY A 432 4.75 -6.18 12.39
CA GLY A 432 4.60 -5.34 13.57
C GLY A 432 3.66 -4.16 13.35
N GLY A 433 3.64 -3.58 12.17
CA GLY A 433 2.71 -2.51 11.84
C GLY A 433 3.02 -1.16 12.52
N PRO A 434 2.08 -0.22 12.50
CA PRO A 434 0.76 -0.43 11.93
C PRO A 434 0.75 -0.42 10.39
N VAL A 435 -0.11 -1.27 9.82
CA VAL A 435 -0.71 -0.97 8.54
C VAL A 435 -2.08 -0.33 8.80
N TYR A 436 -2.31 0.78 8.15
CA TYR A 436 -3.58 1.50 8.21
C TYR A 436 -4.38 1.19 6.95
N PHE A 437 -5.55 0.57 7.12
CA PHE A 437 -6.57 0.50 6.07
C PHE A 437 -7.70 1.44 6.46
N TYR A 438 -7.81 2.62 5.85
CA TYR A 438 -8.87 3.54 6.22
C TYR A 438 -9.53 4.24 5.04
N ARG A 439 -10.85 4.42 5.15
CA ARG A 439 -11.70 5.06 4.14
C ARG A 439 -11.60 4.42 2.76
N ASN A 440 -11.35 3.10 2.68
CA ASN A 440 -11.36 2.36 1.43
C ASN A 440 -12.76 1.86 1.10
N LEU A 441 -13.06 1.79 -0.20
CA LEU A 441 -14.27 1.20 -0.75
C LEU A 441 -13.94 -0.13 -1.43
N LEU A 442 -14.75 -1.15 -1.15
CA LEU A 442 -14.65 -2.44 -1.80
C LEU A 442 -16.03 -2.93 -2.22
N TYR A 443 -16.15 -3.32 -3.49
CA TYR A 443 -17.39 -3.85 -4.03
C TYR A 443 -17.13 -5.04 -4.96
N HIS A 444 -17.85 -6.14 -4.72
CA HIS A 444 -17.84 -7.35 -5.53
C HIS A 444 -16.52 -8.13 -5.51
N VAL A 445 -16.37 -8.97 -4.49
CA VAL A 445 -15.28 -9.95 -4.34
C VAL A 445 -15.90 -11.36 -4.21
N PRO A 446 -16.23 -12.03 -5.34
CA PRO A 446 -17.11 -13.19 -5.34
C PRO A 446 -16.54 -14.47 -4.71
N ALA A 447 -15.25 -14.58 -4.50
CA ALA A 447 -14.63 -15.79 -3.98
C ALA A 447 -13.90 -15.63 -2.65
N GLY A 448 -13.70 -14.41 -2.19
CA GLY A 448 -12.80 -14.16 -1.08
C GLY A 448 -13.31 -13.19 -0.01
N ASN A 449 -12.38 -12.54 0.63
CA ASN A 449 -12.57 -11.69 1.79
C ASN A 449 -12.26 -10.23 1.46
N ALA A 450 -12.78 -9.30 2.28
CA ALA A 450 -12.33 -7.91 2.19
C ALA A 450 -10.85 -7.79 2.58
N PHE A 451 -10.47 -8.45 3.68
CA PHE A 451 -9.10 -8.47 4.18
C PHE A 451 -8.54 -9.89 4.19
N LYS A 452 -7.41 -10.10 3.52
CA LYS A 452 -6.62 -11.33 3.52
C LYS A 452 -5.47 -11.18 4.52
N PHE A 453 -5.70 -11.63 5.76
CA PHE A 453 -4.69 -11.62 6.82
C PHE A 453 -4.14 -13.04 6.99
N SER A 454 -2.99 -13.30 6.41
CA SER A 454 -2.35 -14.62 6.41
C SER A 454 -0.92 -14.53 6.95
N ALA A 455 -0.34 -15.66 7.36
CA ALA A 455 1.00 -15.73 7.95
C ALA A 455 1.11 -15.04 9.32
N ILE A 456 0.03 -14.96 10.06
CA ILE A 456 -0.08 -14.31 11.38
C ILE A 456 0.49 -12.89 11.35
N PRO A 457 -0.06 -11.99 10.52
CA PRO A 457 0.40 -10.60 10.48
C PRO A 457 0.15 -9.90 11.81
N ALA A 458 0.96 -8.90 12.12
CA ALA A 458 0.86 -8.13 13.35
C ALA A 458 0.74 -6.63 13.08
N GLY A 459 -0.12 -5.95 13.86
CA GLY A 459 -0.26 -4.49 13.83
C GLY A 459 -1.13 -3.97 12.69
N ILE A 460 -2.45 -4.17 12.76
CA ILE A 460 -3.40 -3.75 11.72
C ILE A 460 -4.46 -2.82 12.31
N LEU A 461 -4.61 -1.65 11.71
CA LEU A 461 -5.62 -0.66 12.04
C LEU A 461 -6.59 -0.49 10.85
N ALA A 462 -7.79 -1.05 10.96
CA ALA A 462 -8.81 -1.00 9.91
C ALA A 462 -9.96 -0.08 10.34
N TYR A 463 -10.00 1.14 9.78
CA TYR A 463 -10.89 2.20 10.23
C TYR A 463 -11.70 2.82 9.08
N HIS A 464 -12.98 3.09 9.30
CA HIS A 464 -13.83 3.77 8.32
C HIS A 464 -13.83 3.14 6.92
N ASN A 465 -13.75 1.82 6.77
CA ASN A 465 -13.85 1.20 5.46
C ASN A 465 -15.30 0.78 5.15
N THR A 466 -15.68 0.78 3.88
CA THR A 466 -16.93 0.22 3.39
C THR A 466 -16.62 -1.03 2.57
N MET A 467 -16.88 -2.20 3.14
CA MET A 467 -16.51 -3.49 2.59
C MET A 467 -17.75 -4.33 2.28
N ILE A 468 -17.96 -4.62 1.01
CA ILE A 468 -19.15 -5.34 0.54
C ILE A 468 -18.74 -6.74 0.05
N THR A 469 -18.60 -7.65 1.01
CA THR A 469 -18.32 -9.08 0.85
C THR A 469 -18.50 -9.82 2.17
N GLU A 470 -18.45 -11.15 2.16
CA GLU A 470 -18.52 -11.98 3.35
C GLU A 470 -17.16 -12.27 3.95
N GLN A 471 -17.14 -12.71 5.22
CA GLN A 471 -15.93 -13.07 5.96
C GLN A 471 -14.88 -11.95 5.89
N ASN A 472 -15.31 -10.75 6.29
CA ASN A 472 -14.57 -9.51 6.04
C ASN A 472 -13.12 -9.48 6.55
N ALA A 473 -12.72 -10.41 7.44
CA ALA A 473 -11.32 -10.67 7.74
C ALA A 473 -11.07 -12.18 7.80
N SER A 474 -9.83 -12.59 7.60
CA SER A 474 -9.36 -13.97 7.77
C SER A 474 -8.13 -13.96 8.67
N GLY A 475 -8.04 -14.89 9.59
CA GLY A 475 -6.93 -14.99 10.56
C GLY A 475 -6.35 -16.40 10.62
N PRO A 476 -5.39 -16.67 11.53
CA PRO A 476 -5.04 -15.86 12.71
C PRO A 476 -4.13 -14.65 12.42
N TYR A 477 -4.29 -13.64 13.27
CA TYR A 477 -3.52 -12.39 13.24
C TYR A 477 -3.30 -11.85 14.67
N SER A 478 -2.39 -10.89 14.83
CA SER A 478 -2.04 -10.30 16.12
C SER A 478 -2.17 -8.78 16.08
N ASN A 479 -2.58 -8.17 17.20
CA ASN A 479 -2.62 -6.72 17.38
C ASN A 479 -3.43 -6.02 16.26
N VAL A 480 -4.73 -6.36 16.18
CA VAL A 480 -5.63 -5.88 15.11
C VAL A 480 -6.83 -5.15 15.70
N HIS A 481 -7.11 -3.97 15.17
CA HIS A 481 -8.14 -3.07 15.67
C HIS A 481 -9.08 -2.62 14.56
N PHE A 482 -10.39 -2.77 14.77
CA PHE A 482 -11.45 -2.36 13.84
C PHE A 482 -12.31 -1.25 14.46
N ARG A 483 -12.51 -0.13 13.74
CA ARG A 483 -13.37 1.00 14.15
C ARG A 483 -14.10 1.61 12.96
N ASN A 484 -15.35 1.96 13.18
CA ASN A 484 -16.16 2.75 12.26
C ASN A 484 -16.32 2.15 10.85
N ASN A 485 -16.11 0.83 10.68
CA ASN A 485 -16.25 0.19 9.38
C ASN A 485 -17.71 -0.18 9.09
N LEU A 486 -18.03 -0.30 7.80
CA LEU A 486 -19.23 -0.96 7.29
C LEU A 486 -18.84 -2.28 6.64
N PHE A 487 -19.29 -3.40 7.22
CA PHE A 487 -19.11 -4.76 6.73
C PHE A 487 -20.45 -5.31 6.24
N LEU A 488 -20.67 -5.28 4.93
CA LEU A 488 -21.96 -5.67 4.35
C LEU A 488 -21.83 -6.96 3.52
N SER A 489 -22.54 -7.98 3.95
CA SER A 489 -22.57 -9.26 3.23
C SER A 489 -23.51 -9.19 1.99
N ARG A 490 -23.30 -10.12 1.05
CA ARG A 490 -23.93 -10.12 -0.30
C ARG A 490 -25.05 -11.16 -0.46
N ASN A 491 -25.59 -11.72 0.60
CA ASN A 491 -26.53 -12.86 0.58
C ASN A 491 -25.88 -14.20 0.14
N THR A 492 -24.61 -14.42 0.40
CA THR A 492 -23.94 -15.68 0.08
C THR A 492 -24.35 -16.78 1.05
N PRO A 493 -24.86 -17.92 0.58
CA PRO A 493 -25.25 -19.04 1.46
C PRO A 493 -24.06 -19.56 2.26
N ASN A 494 -24.30 -19.94 3.51
CA ASN A 494 -23.35 -20.58 4.43
C ASN A 494 -22.09 -19.77 4.77
N ARG A 495 -22.11 -18.45 4.57
CA ARG A 495 -21.02 -17.56 4.97
C ARG A 495 -21.51 -16.49 5.94
N GLY A 496 -20.79 -16.33 7.05
CA GLY A 496 -21.02 -15.25 8.01
C GLY A 496 -20.44 -13.91 7.54
N VAL A 497 -20.81 -12.84 8.22
CA VAL A 497 -20.37 -11.49 7.86
C VAL A 497 -18.96 -11.19 8.32
N MET A 498 -18.54 -11.70 9.49
CA MET A 498 -17.25 -11.34 10.08
C MET A 498 -16.56 -12.51 10.78
N THR A 499 -15.23 -12.54 10.72
CA THR A 499 -14.38 -13.48 11.43
C THR A 499 -13.25 -12.74 12.13
N TRP A 500 -13.12 -12.90 13.45
CA TRP A 500 -12.00 -12.40 14.24
C TRP A 500 -11.11 -13.56 14.67
N GLY A 501 -9.87 -13.58 14.20
CA GLY A 501 -8.87 -14.63 14.45
C GLY A 501 -7.71 -14.11 15.30
N ASN A 502 -7.95 -13.70 16.55
CA ASN A 502 -6.96 -13.05 17.40
C ASN A 502 -5.95 -14.05 17.97
N ALA A 503 -4.69 -13.95 17.57
CA ALA A 503 -3.60 -14.80 18.05
C ALA A 503 -2.96 -14.28 19.34
N THR A 504 -3.12 -12.99 19.67
CA THR A 504 -2.65 -12.36 20.92
C THR A 504 -3.81 -11.71 21.65
N ALA A 505 -3.58 -11.26 22.88
CA ALA A 505 -4.56 -10.53 23.69
C ALA A 505 -4.78 -9.08 23.24
N ASP A 506 -3.87 -8.56 22.40
CA ASP A 506 -3.97 -7.19 21.88
C ASP A 506 -4.88 -7.16 20.65
N TYR A 507 -6.11 -6.82 20.88
CA TYR A 507 -7.13 -6.66 19.85
C TYR A 507 -8.27 -5.78 20.35
N SER A 508 -8.96 -5.15 19.43
CA SER A 508 -10.23 -4.50 19.76
C SER A 508 -11.10 -4.29 18.52
N SER A 509 -12.41 -4.40 18.71
CA SER A 509 -13.38 -4.14 17.66
C SER A 509 -14.59 -3.44 18.27
N ASP A 510 -14.93 -2.23 17.77
CA ASP A 510 -16.07 -1.47 18.24
C ASP A 510 -16.51 -0.40 17.22
N TYR A 511 -17.72 0.11 17.35
CA TYR A 511 -18.32 1.11 16.45
C TYR A 511 -18.37 0.65 14.98
N ASN A 512 -18.57 -0.64 14.70
CA ASN A 512 -18.71 -1.11 13.33
C ASN A 512 -20.19 -1.39 12.99
N GLY A 513 -20.53 -1.21 11.71
CA GLY A 513 -21.83 -1.56 11.16
C GLY A 513 -21.75 -2.87 10.38
N PHE A 514 -22.69 -3.79 10.66
CA PHE A 514 -22.72 -5.11 10.07
C PHE A 514 -24.03 -5.36 9.34
N ARG A 515 -23.93 -5.96 8.16
CA ARG A 515 -25.07 -6.58 7.50
C ARG A 515 -24.90 -8.09 7.47
N PRO A 516 -25.58 -8.82 8.35
CA PRO A 516 -25.57 -10.29 8.35
C PRO A 516 -26.14 -10.87 7.04
N ASN A 517 -25.70 -12.07 6.66
CA ASN A 517 -26.30 -12.79 5.54
C ASN A 517 -27.64 -13.42 5.95
N PRO A 518 -28.73 -13.14 5.24
CA PRO A 518 -30.03 -13.75 5.54
C PRO A 518 -29.98 -15.28 5.51
N GLY A 519 -30.55 -15.92 6.53
CA GLY A 519 -30.65 -17.39 6.63
C GLY A 519 -29.36 -18.13 6.98
N VAL A 520 -28.36 -17.44 7.48
CA VAL A 520 -27.10 -18.04 7.99
C VAL A 520 -27.07 -17.97 9.50
N ASP A 521 -26.84 -19.09 10.17
CA ASP A 521 -26.84 -19.18 11.64
C ASP A 521 -25.48 -18.81 12.28
N GLN A 522 -24.41 -18.71 11.50
CA GLN A 522 -23.05 -18.42 11.95
C GLN A 522 -22.54 -17.13 11.31
N GLN A 523 -23.05 -16.01 11.81
CA GLN A 523 -22.71 -14.68 11.25
C GLN A 523 -21.35 -14.18 11.70
N TYR A 524 -21.01 -14.40 12.98
CA TYR A 524 -19.83 -13.86 13.64
C TYR A 524 -19.00 -15.02 14.17
N LYS A 525 -17.76 -15.13 13.70
CA LYS A 525 -16.79 -16.14 14.15
C LYS A 525 -15.70 -15.49 14.97
N TRP A 526 -15.32 -16.15 16.04
CA TRP A 526 -14.40 -15.60 17.02
C TRP A 526 -13.45 -16.64 17.58
N ILE A 527 -12.17 -16.24 17.68
CA ILE A 527 -11.17 -16.91 18.49
C ILE A 527 -10.27 -15.85 19.14
N ALA A 528 -9.84 -16.07 20.37
CA ALA A 528 -8.90 -15.23 21.10
C ALA A 528 -8.22 -16.05 22.19
N PRO A 529 -7.07 -15.58 22.73
CA PRO A 529 -6.46 -16.17 23.91
C PRO A 529 -7.44 -16.27 25.08
N ALA A 530 -7.26 -17.29 25.91
CA ALA A 530 -8.04 -17.43 27.15
C ALA A 530 -7.75 -16.23 28.09
N PRO A 531 -8.69 -15.85 28.97
CA PRO A 531 -8.49 -14.79 29.94
C PRO A 531 -7.17 -14.97 30.73
N GLY A 532 -6.36 -13.92 30.78
CA GLY A 532 -5.06 -13.93 31.44
C GLY A 532 -3.91 -14.59 30.65
N LYS A 533 -4.14 -14.99 29.40
CA LYS A 533 -3.11 -15.45 28.46
C LYS A 533 -2.80 -14.35 27.46
N THR A 534 -1.52 -14.17 27.15
CA THR A 534 -1.05 -13.17 26.18
C THR A 534 -1.06 -13.69 24.76
N ALA A 535 -0.93 -15.00 24.55
CA ALA A 535 -0.93 -15.64 23.24
C ALA A 535 -1.92 -16.82 23.21
N TYR A 536 -2.38 -17.13 22.01
CA TYR A 536 -3.30 -18.23 21.73
C TYR A 536 -2.53 -19.50 21.39
N GLU A 537 -2.73 -20.55 22.17
CA GLU A 537 -2.32 -21.91 21.88
C GLU A 537 -3.46 -22.61 21.14
N ARG A 538 -3.35 -22.69 19.83
CA ARG A 538 -4.43 -23.04 18.91
C ARG A 538 -4.85 -24.51 19.02
N GLU A 539 -6.10 -24.72 19.40
CA GLU A 539 -6.84 -25.92 19.04
C GLU A 539 -7.98 -25.58 18.06
N SER A 540 -8.24 -26.43 17.07
CA SER A 540 -9.26 -26.17 16.05
C SER A 540 -10.70 -26.14 16.59
N SER A 541 -10.91 -26.64 17.82
CA SER A 541 -12.19 -26.68 18.52
C SER A 541 -12.57 -25.37 19.23
N ASP A 542 -11.66 -24.41 19.32
CA ASP A 542 -11.87 -23.20 20.15
C ASP A 542 -12.60 -22.08 19.42
N TRP A 543 -12.91 -22.26 18.14
CA TRP A 543 -13.72 -21.32 17.39
C TRP A 543 -15.14 -21.29 17.92
N ARG A 544 -15.60 -20.09 18.29
CA ARG A 544 -16.98 -19.82 18.66
C ARG A 544 -17.70 -19.13 17.50
N SER A 545 -18.97 -19.47 17.31
CA SER A 545 -19.82 -18.84 16.30
C SER A 545 -21.09 -18.33 16.93
N PHE A 546 -21.58 -17.19 16.45
CA PHE A 546 -22.75 -16.51 16.96
C PHE A 546 -23.70 -16.17 15.81
N ALA A 547 -25.00 -16.34 16.06
CA ALA A 547 -26.02 -16.03 15.05
C ALA A 547 -26.32 -14.53 14.98
N THR A 548 -26.24 -13.83 16.11
CA THR A 548 -26.58 -12.41 16.22
C THR A 548 -25.44 -11.58 16.81
N LEU A 549 -25.43 -10.29 16.48
CA LEU A 549 -24.49 -9.33 17.07
C LEU A 549 -24.64 -9.26 18.60
N ALA A 550 -25.86 -9.29 19.11
CA ALA A 550 -26.11 -9.24 20.54
C ALA A 550 -25.53 -10.44 21.31
N GLU A 551 -25.60 -11.66 20.75
CA GLU A 551 -24.92 -12.83 21.32
C GLU A 551 -23.39 -12.67 21.31
N PHE A 552 -22.83 -12.17 20.22
CA PHE A 552 -21.41 -11.89 20.08
C PHE A 552 -20.93 -10.85 21.10
N GLN A 553 -21.61 -9.71 21.20
CA GLN A 553 -21.33 -8.63 22.16
C GLN A 553 -21.30 -9.15 23.61
N LYS A 554 -22.36 -9.89 23.99
CA LYS A 554 -22.49 -10.48 25.35
C LYS A 554 -21.35 -11.46 25.66
N ALA A 555 -20.95 -12.26 24.69
CA ALA A 555 -19.97 -13.32 24.89
C ALA A 555 -18.50 -12.87 24.86
N THR A 556 -18.20 -11.77 24.17
CA THR A 556 -16.82 -11.31 23.92
C THR A 556 -16.50 -9.97 24.54
N GLY A 557 -17.49 -9.15 24.86
CA GLY A 557 -17.33 -7.76 25.27
C GLY A 557 -16.87 -6.82 24.14
N GLN A 558 -16.79 -7.32 22.91
CA GLN A 558 -16.47 -6.50 21.74
C GLN A 558 -17.73 -5.95 21.09
N GLU A 559 -17.61 -4.95 20.23
CA GLU A 559 -18.70 -4.30 19.49
C GLU A 559 -19.79 -3.72 20.41
N ALA A 560 -19.41 -3.17 21.56
CA ALA A 560 -20.38 -2.60 22.51
C ALA A 560 -21.27 -1.52 21.86
N HIS A 561 -20.74 -0.80 20.87
CA HIS A 561 -21.42 0.21 20.07
C HIS A 561 -21.65 -0.25 18.60
N GLY A 562 -21.35 -1.52 18.29
CA GLY A 562 -21.61 -2.09 16.97
C GLY A 562 -23.11 -2.19 16.69
N ILE A 563 -23.51 -2.01 15.43
CA ILE A 563 -24.91 -2.02 15.00
C ILE A 563 -25.14 -2.92 13.79
N GLU A 564 -26.36 -3.48 13.71
CA GLU A 564 -26.82 -4.15 12.49
C GLU A 564 -27.64 -3.18 11.62
N LEU A 565 -27.39 -3.24 10.32
CA LEU A 565 -27.97 -2.38 9.30
C LEU A 565 -28.11 -3.15 7.97
N ASP A 566 -28.66 -2.51 6.94
CA ASP A 566 -28.78 -3.09 5.59
C ASP A 566 -28.44 -2.01 4.53
N PHE A 567 -28.55 -2.35 3.25
CA PHE A 567 -28.23 -1.49 2.12
C PHE A 567 -29.09 -0.22 2.02
N GLU A 568 -30.22 -0.15 2.74
CA GLU A 568 -31.05 1.07 2.84
C GLU A 568 -30.31 2.28 3.44
N ILE A 569 -29.13 2.07 4.04
CA ILE A 569 -28.27 3.17 4.51
C ILE A 569 -27.69 4.00 3.37
N PHE A 570 -27.64 3.48 2.15
CA PHE A 570 -27.14 4.18 0.98
C PHE A 570 -28.25 4.83 0.18
N GLU A 571 -27.92 5.90 -0.56
CA GLU A 571 -28.87 6.54 -1.45
C GLU A 571 -29.29 5.61 -2.60
N ASN A 572 -28.33 4.93 -3.23
CA ASN A 572 -28.58 4.06 -4.38
C ASN A 572 -27.47 3.01 -4.54
N LEU A 573 -27.39 2.08 -3.61
CA LEU A 573 -26.45 0.94 -3.71
C LEU A 573 -27.17 -0.35 -3.33
N ALA A 574 -27.11 -1.34 -4.22
CA ALA A 574 -27.62 -2.68 -3.98
C ALA A 574 -26.48 -3.67 -3.70
N PRO A 575 -26.73 -4.79 -3.03
CA PRO A 575 -25.75 -5.86 -2.92
C PRO A 575 -25.42 -6.44 -4.30
N PRO A 576 -24.17 -6.87 -4.52
CA PRO A 576 -23.82 -7.61 -5.75
C PRO A 576 -24.70 -8.86 -5.90
N ASP A 577 -25.17 -9.11 -7.12
CA ASP A 577 -25.99 -10.28 -7.44
C ASP A 577 -25.17 -11.56 -7.40
N ILE A 578 -25.39 -12.42 -6.41
CA ILE A 578 -24.67 -13.69 -6.25
C ILE A 578 -24.93 -14.68 -7.38
N ALA A 579 -26.07 -14.60 -8.08
CA ALA A 579 -26.39 -15.44 -9.23
C ALA A 579 -25.59 -15.02 -10.46
N ARG A 580 -25.15 -13.78 -10.51
CA ARG A 580 -24.33 -13.19 -11.59
C ARG A 580 -22.88 -13.00 -11.17
N ARG A 581 -22.27 -14.03 -10.66
CA ARG A 581 -20.95 -14.05 -10.06
C ARG A 581 -19.84 -13.41 -10.91
N HIS A 582 -19.95 -13.50 -12.23
CA HIS A 582 -18.99 -12.96 -13.18
C HIS A 582 -19.42 -11.62 -13.79
N HIS A 583 -20.47 -11.00 -13.24
CA HIS A 583 -20.90 -9.70 -13.70
C HIS A 583 -19.84 -8.65 -13.38
N VAL A 584 -19.50 -7.84 -14.37
CA VAL A 584 -18.59 -6.72 -14.21
C VAL A 584 -19.41 -5.50 -13.80
N TYR A 585 -19.22 -5.05 -12.59
CA TYR A 585 -19.81 -3.82 -12.10
C TYR A 585 -18.91 -2.64 -12.47
N HIS A 586 -19.51 -1.55 -12.94
CA HIS A 586 -18.79 -0.34 -13.27
C HIS A 586 -18.77 0.61 -12.08
N SER A 587 -17.60 1.04 -11.65
CA SER A 587 -17.46 1.90 -10.47
C SER A 587 -18.22 3.22 -10.58
N MET A 588 -18.42 3.72 -11.80
CA MET A 588 -19.18 4.96 -12.07
C MET A 588 -20.69 4.80 -11.88
N ASP A 589 -21.20 3.58 -11.84
CA ASP A 589 -22.62 3.28 -11.63
C ASP A 589 -22.92 3.00 -10.14
N LEU A 590 -21.90 3.00 -9.27
CA LEU A 590 -22.00 2.70 -7.85
C LEU A 590 -21.96 4.01 -7.05
N SER A 591 -22.94 4.23 -6.19
CA SER A 591 -22.95 5.34 -5.22
C SER A 591 -22.85 4.79 -3.81
N PHE A 592 -21.75 5.10 -3.13
CA PHE A 592 -21.53 4.75 -1.74
C PHE A 592 -21.96 5.85 -0.76
N GLN A 593 -22.66 6.88 -1.27
CA GLN A 593 -23.16 7.98 -0.45
C GLN A 593 -24.22 7.49 0.54
N LEU A 594 -24.08 7.92 1.79
CA LEU A 594 -25.04 7.61 2.84
C LEU A 594 -26.34 8.38 2.63
N LYS A 595 -27.42 7.71 2.91
CA LYS A 595 -28.77 8.30 2.88
C LYS A 595 -29.03 9.08 4.18
N ALA A 596 -29.51 10.31 4.05
CA ALA A 596 -29.87 11.12 5.21
C ALA A 596 -30.84 10.40 6.16
N GLY A 597 -30.56 10.44 7.45
CA GLY A 597 -31.33 9.76 8.50
C GLY A 597 -31.10 8.25 8.60
N SER A 598 -30.09 7.70 7.90
CA SER A 598 -29.69 6.29 8.06
C SER A 598 -29.00 6.03 9.40
N LYS A 599 -29.01 4.78 9.85
CA LYS A 599 -28.38 4.36 11.12
C LYS A 599 -26.85 4.51 11.14
N ALA A 600 -26.21 4.67 9.98
CA ALA A 600 -24.77 4.82 9.88
C ALA A 600 -24.28 6.24 10.18
N ILE A 601 -25.22 7.22 10.20
CA ILE A 601 -24.91 8.63 10.44
C ILE A 601 -24.75 8.86 11.95
N ASP A 602 -23.73 9.67 12.31
CA ASP A 602 -23.39 10.04 13.69
C ASP A 602 -23.17 8.81 14.62
N ALA A 603 -22.79 7.66 14.05
CA ALA A 603 -22.67 6.40 14.79
C ALA A 603 -21.21 5.96 15.05
N GLY A 604 -20.24 6.77 14.65
CA GLY A 604 -18.82 6.46 14.73
C GLY A 604 -18.11 7.11 15.93
N LEU A 605 -16.90 6.64 16.17
CA LEU A 605 -15.95 7.17 17.15
C LEU A 605 -15.04 8.22 16.51
N VAL A 606 -14.75 9.31 17.22
CA VAL A 606 -13.77 10.29 16.79
C VAL A 606 -12.35 9.67 16.82
N LEU A 607 -11.69 9.68 15.67
CA LEU A 607 -10.34 9.18 15.45
C LEU A 607 -9.48 10.34 14.92
N PRO A 608 -8.66 10.98 15.76
CA PRO A 608 -7.87 12.15 15.38
C PRO A 608 -7.03 11.89 14.12
N THR A 609 -6.99 12.87 13.22
CA THR A 609 -6.32 12.83 11.90
C THR A 609 -6.94 11.89 10.86
N ILE A 610 -7.87 11.01 11.22
CA ILE A 610 -8.60 10.16 10.26
C ILE A 610 -9.94 10.78 9.88
N ASN A 611 -10.70 11.23 10.85
CA ASN A 611 -12.06 11.74 10.62
C ASN A 611 -12.25 13.19 11.13
N ASP A 612 -11.18 13.94 11.26
CA ASP A 612 -11.24 15.35 11.56
C ASP A 612 -12.14 16.09 10.54
N GLY A 613 -13.01 16.95 11.03
CA GLY A 613 -13.91 17.71 10.18
C GLY A 613 -15.17 16.96 9.74
N PHE A 614 -15.55 15.88 10.44
CA PHE A 614 -16.89 15.29 10.28
C PHE A 614 -17.99 16.34 10.53
N SER A 615 -19.17 16.10 9.99
CA SER A 615 -20.36 16.95 10.19
C SER A 615 -21.39 16.20 11.01
N GLY A 616 -22.10 16.87 11.93
CA GLY A 616 -23.07 16.25 12.81
C GLY A 616 -22.56 16.09 14.25
N ASP A 617 -23.16 15.17 15.00
CA ASP A 617 -22.87 14.96 16.42
C ASP A 617 -21.66 14.02 16.63
N ALA A 618 -21.40 13.11 15.65
CA ALA A 618 -20.29 12.18 15.62
C ALA A 618 -19.92 11.84 14.17
N PRO A 619 -18.74 11.19 13.91
CA PRO A 619 -18.41 10.69 12.57
C PRO A 619 -19.41 9.63 12.08
N ASP A 620 -19.60 9.56 10.77
CA ASP A 620 -20.40 8.50 10.15
C ASP A 620 -19.63 7.18 10.06
N LEU A 621 -20.33 6.06 9.96
CA LEU A 621 -19.72 4.77 9.70
C LEU A 621 -19.38 4.61 8.22
N GLY A 622 -18.25 3.92 7.95
CA GLY A 622 -17.79 3.63 6.60
C GLY A 622 -16.86 4.69 6.01
N ALA A 623 -16.64 4.60 4.71
CA ALA A 623 -15.61 5.37 4.03
C ALA A 623 -15.98 6.84 3.78
N LEU A 624 -17.26 7.14 3.64
CA LEU A 624 -17.78 8.46 3.27
C LEU A 624 -18.61 9.05 4.39
N GLU A 625 -18.47 10.36 4.58
CA GLU A 625 -19.32 11.18 5.45
C GLU A 625 -20.51 11.75 4.66
N LEU A 626 -21.68 11.85 5.30
CA LEU A 626 -22.86 12.47 4.71
C LEU A 626 -22.55 13.93 4.29
N ASN A 627 -22.95 14.29 3.10
CA ASN A 627 -22.76 15.64 2.52
C ASN A 627 -21.31 16.07 2.29
N GLN A 628 -20.33 15.18 2.48
CA GLN A 628 -18.96 15.45 2.05
C GLN A 628 -18.76 15.03 0.59
N LYS A 629 -17.91 15.76 -0.11
CA LYS A 629 -17.55 15.42 -1.48
C LYS A 629 -16.80 14.09 -1.50
N GLU A 630 -17.23 13.17 -2.35
CA GLU A 630 -16.53 11.93 -2.59
C GLU A 630 -15.07 12.18 -3.04
N PRO A 631 -14.08 11.46 -2.52
CA PRO A 631 -12.71 11.55 -2.99
C PRO A 631 -12.61 11.28 -4.49
N HIS A 632 -11.64 11.90 -5.15
CA HIS A 632 -11.37 11.61 -6.55
C HIS A 632 -10.50 10.35 -6.65
N TYR A 633 -11.07 9.27 -7.16
CA TYR A 633 -10.37 8.02 -7.43
C TYR A 633 -9.83 8.01 -8.86
N GLY A 634 -8.57 7.57 -9.02
CA GLY A 634 -7.89 7.53 -10.31
C GLY A 634 -7.23 8.85 -10.74
N PRO A 635 -6.75 8.93 -11.99
CA PRO A 635 -5.96 10.06 -12.48
C PRO A 635 -6.69 11.39 -12.49
N ARG A 636 -6.06 12.45 -11.99
CA ARG A 636 -6.64 13.80 -11.85
C ARG A 636 -6.74 14.57 -13.16
N TRP A 637 -5.99 14.17 -14.21
CA TRP A 637 -5.89 14.87 -15.48
C TRP A 637 -6.88 14.41 -16.55
N VAL A 638 -7.58 13.32 -16.32
CA VAL A 638 -8.55 12.75 -17.26
C VAL A 638 -9.83 12.38 -16.54
N THR A 639 -10.97 12.56 -17.20
CA THR A 639 -12.20 11.90 -16.75
C THR A 639 -12.04 10.42 -17.05
N TRP A 640 -11.59 9.69 -16.04
CA TRP A 640 -11.41 8.26 -16.11
C TRP A 640 -12.76 7.59 -16.35
N LYS A 641 -12.88 6.97 -17.50
CA LYS A 641 -13.94 6.00 -17.74
C LYS A 641 -13.26 4.63 -17.68
N PRO A 642 -13.67 3.74 -16.74
CA PRO A 642 -13.12 2.40 -16.71
C PRO A 642 -13.14 1.79 -18.10
N PHE A 643 -12.02 1.26 -18.57
CA PHE A 643 -11.92 0.62 -19.87
C PHE A 643 -12.63 -0.75 -19.85
N TYR A 644 -13.93 -0.74 -19.70
CA TYR A 644 -14.73 -1.92 -19.93
C TYR A 644 -15.03 -1.98 -21.44
N ARG A 645 -14.35 -2.82 -22.14
CA ARG A 645 -14.69 -3.15 -23.51
C ARG A 645 -15.75 -4.24 -23.55
#